data_0f168b06efe9a8514969d7b442960d62
#
_entry.id   0f168b06efe9a8514969d7b442960d62
#
_cell.length_a   1.000
_cell.length_b   1.000
_cell.length_c   1.000
_cell.angle_alpha   90.00
_cell.angle_beta   90.00
_cell.angle_gamma   90.00
#
_symmetry.space_group_name_H-M   'P 1'
#
loop_
_entity.id
_entity.type
_entity.pdbx_description
1 polymer ?
#
loop_
_entity_poly.entity_id
_entity_poly.type
_entity_poly.pdbx_seq_one_letter_code
_entity_poly.pdbx_strand_id
1 'polypeptide(L)'
;MIRKIRHEGLRVIAVGCILLFAILPMLTLAFHMTGADWDYILKDSSFGESVLNSLLYTAVSAVITTALALIAAYLLNTASVRRKNILVVLLTLGMLVPTISVGLGLRILFGTNGFLDLIFGWKIEVLGLPGLILGSVMTSFPATFLILYDALHYEDKGPYDAASVMGIPRLSTFFRLTVPYLRIALISAFCACFTLIFSDYGIPMEIAGKVKTLPMYLYDQFLSSFQYGRGSIAGFVLLIPAIVSFVFDLIFRDQSVSEKQKRLIPSGKGFSRAAVAVIAVLCFLLFLPQLAFVSLSFTKAFPNDLSFTLDHVANIFSNTHGVGLARYLGNSLELAGLTALLGTCFAYMLGYLSVRKAGKMAKAVDLLALSTIAIPGLVLGIGYIFLFKGTNGFFYGTVFILVVVNVFHFLGSPYLLAKNCLGKINSEYEVIGETLGISRGKIIRKVLIPNSASTLIEMFSYFFLNSMITISAVAFLCSYDNQPLSILITTYEKNSNYEMQSVISLIILALNILARVIFTAVSNGLKKAESKEEEGGFGLTEEEFNVLTRLAGQRDSAASSSVSSCVNDGPPDTGFPAPQHKTAPESLVSGGITPRLLHDLAERNLINELADGTVEISEKGLRMLEPYRVRKAIILAAGFGQRLAPVTLDTPKPLVKVKGVRILDTLLDALMAKGITNITIVRGYKKEQFDELLEKYPTVRFVDNPEFNLANNISSLVHAIDRIDRCYICEADLIINNPDVIRTYEYRSVYYGTKVAETDDWCFSLKNGAPDDYRRGGTDCYQGIGISYWDAEDCEKLKTDLLKVYNSRGGRENLWEMVPLKIMRRNYKPEIRECSPADVTEIDTFPELIAVDPNYATYPGREKWIAGTGSE
;
A
#
# COMPACT_ATOMS: atom_id res chain seq x y z
N MET A 1 9.08 17.33 -33.08
CA MET A 1 10.55 17.43 -32.92
C MET A 1 10.94 18.33 -31.75
N ILE A 2 10.52 19.58 -31.67
CA ILE A 2 10.84 20.55 -30.59
C ILE A 2 10.47 20.05 -29.19
N ARG A 3 9.31 19.39 -28.99
CA ARG A 3 8.89 18.83 -27.67
C ARG A 3 9.76 17.65 -27.21
N LYS A 4 10.29 16.83 -28.12
CA LYS A 4 11.22 15.73 -27.80
C LYS A 4 12.56 16.30 -27.33
N ILE A 5 13.06 17.32 -28.01
CA ILE A 5 14.29 18.06 -27.67
C ILE A 5 14.18 18.68 -26.27
N ARG A 6 13.05 19.30 -25.94
CA ARG A 6 12.80 19.91 -24.61
C ARG A 6 12.81 18.92 -23.44
N HIS A 7 12.26 17.71 -23.65
CA HIS A 7 12.22 16.67 -22.61
C HIS A 7 13.62 16.03 -22.38
N GLU A 8 14.36 15.76 -23.45
CA GLU A 8 15.75 15.30 -23.37
C GLU A 8 16.65 16.37 -22.79
N GLY A 9 16.41 17.66 -23.09
CA GLY A 9 17.11 18.81 -22.50
C GLY A 9 16.94 18.88 -20.97
N LEU A 10 15.71 18.66 -20.45
CA LEU A 10 15.48 18.61 -19.01
C LEU A 10 16.19 17.43 -18.33
N ARG A 11 16.30 16.27 -19.00
CA ARG A 11 17.05 15.12 -18.49
C ARG A 11 18.54 15.44 -18.43
N VAL A 12 19.10 16.08 -19.45
CA VAL A 12 20.49 16.50 -19.48
C VAL A 12 20.80 17.47 -18.34
N ILE A 13 19.91 18.46 -18.12
CA ILE A 13 20.04 19.39 -16.99
C ILE A 13 19.97 18.65 -15.66
N ALA A 14 19.02 17.73 -15.48
CA ALA A 14 18.85 16.95 -14.25
C ALA A 14 20.09 16.09 -13.96
N VAL A 15 20.63 15.39 -14.99
CA VAL A 15 21.89 14.64 -14.90
C VAL A 15 23.04 15.57 -14.55
N GLY A 16 23.14 16.72 -15.22
CA GLY A 16 24.16 17.74 -14.95
C GLY A 16 24.12 18.24 -13.51
N CYS A 17 22.92 18.49 -12.96
CA CYS A 17 22.76 18.88 -11.55
C CYS A 17 23.24 17.80 -10.59
N ILE A 18 22.89 16.54 -10.81
CA ILE A 18 23.34 15.45 -9.93
C ILE A 18 24.85 15.26 -10.06
N LEU A 19 25.41 15.31 -11.27
CA LEU A 19 26.85 15.22 -11.47
C LEU A 19 27.60 16.37 -10.79
N LEU A 20 27.09 17.60 -10.88
CA LEU A 20 27.71 18.79 -10.29
C LEU A 20 27.65 18.78 -8.77
N PHE A 21 26.47 18.43 -8.18
CA PHE A 21 26.23 18.61 -6.75
C PHE A 21 26.34 17.32 -5.94
N ALA A 22 26.35 16.13 -6.54
CA ALA A 22 26.55 14.88 -5.81
C ALA A 22 27.87 14.19 -6.18
N ILE A 23 28.20 14.06 -7.47
CA ILE A 23 29.35 13.25 -7.91
C ILE A 23 30.64 14.07 -7.94
N LEU A 24 30.62 15.28 -8.51
CA LEU A 24 31.81 16.11 -8.63
C LEU A 24 32.46 16.44 -7.27
N PRO A 25 31.71 16.75 -6.19
CA PRO A 25 32.32 16.93 -4.86
C PRO A 25 33.09 15.69 -4.39
N MET A 26 32.62 14.47 -4.72
CA MET A 26 33.33 13.25 -4.38
C MET A 26 34.65 13.11 -5.16
N LEU A 27 34.63 13.51 -6.44
CA LEU A 27 35.82 13.47 -7.27
C LEU A 27 36.88 14.50 -6.83
N THR A 28 36.47 15.65 -6.27
CA THR A 28 37.40 16.65 -5.76
C THR A 28 38.29 16.17 -4.61
N LEU A 29 37.81 15.19 -3.80
CA LEU A 29 38.61 14.57 -2.77
C LEU A 29 39.89 13.92 -3.38
N ALA A 30 39.74 13.23 -4.51
CA ALA A 30 40.86 12.55 -5.15
C ALA A 30 41.98 13.53 -5.60
N PHE A 31 41.60 14.75 -6.00
CA PHE A 31 42.56 15.77 -6.41
C PHE A 31 43.37 16.39 -5.26
N HIS A 32 42.94 16.23 -4.01
CA HIS A 32 43.60 16.76 -2.83
C HIS A 32 44.47 15.70 -2.11
N MET A 33 44.52 14.48 -2.61
CA MET A 33 45.37 13.41 -2.08
C MET A 33 46.76 13.48 -2.71
N THR A 34 47.80 13.63 -1.90
CA THR A 34 49.20 13.59 -2.37
C THR A 34 49.87 12.25 -2.03
N GLY A 35 50.96 11.92 -2.72
CA GLY A 35 51.77 10.73 -2.39
C GLY A 35 52.28 10.76 -0.96
N ALA A 36 52.65 11.94 -0.46
CA ALA A 36 53.11 12.13 0.93
C ALA A 36 52.00 11.84 1.97
N ASP A 37 50.75 12.16 1.65
CA ASP A 37 49.60 11.85 2.53
C ASP A 37 49.37 10.34 2.60
N TRP A 38 49.48 9.61 1.48
CA TRP A 38 49.42 8.16 1.43
C TRP A 38 50.52 7.50 2.24
N ASP A 39 51.79 7.96 2.06
CA ASP A 39 52.93 7.45 2.82
C ASP A 39 52.81 7.68 4.31
N TYR A 40 52.20 8.81 4.74
CA TYR A 40 51.93 9.08 6.14
C TYR A 40 50.82 8.16 6.69
N ILE A 41 49.70 8.09 6.03
CA ILE A 41 48.54 7.32 6.50
C ILE A 41 48.81 5.82 6.58
N LEU A 42 49.55 5.26 5.62
CA LEU A 42 49.98 3.85 5.64
C LEU A 42 50.93 3.52 6.81
N LYS A 43 51.63 4.51 7.35
CA LYS A 43 52.50 4.36 8.52
C LYS A 43 51.81 4.77 9.83
N ASP A 44 50.65 5.44 9.76
CA ASP A 44 49.91 5.87 10.95
C ASP A 44 49.10 4.72 11.53
N SER A 45 49.56 4.18 12.66
CA SER A 45 48.86 3.14 13.40
C SER A 45 47.46 3.58 13.80
N SER A 46 47.22 4.88 14.06
CA SER A 46 45.93 5.43 14.43
C SER A 46 44.89 5.30 13.32
N PHE A 47 45.32 5.44 12.05
CA PHE A 47 44.48 5.23 10.90
C PHE A 47 44.07 3.76 10.77
N GLY A 48 45.06 2.85 10.83
CA GLY A 48 44.77 1.41 10.76
C GLY A 48 43.84 0.92 11.86
N GLU A 49 44.06 1.37 13.11
CA GLU A 49 43.18 1.10 14.24
C GLU A 49 41.76 1.63 14.00
N SER A 50 41.65 2.86 13.47
CA SER A 50 40.36 3.50 13.20
C SER A 50 39.55 2.74 12.14
N VAL A 51 40.21 2.25 11.09
CA VAL A 51 39.58 1.42 10.05
C VAL A 51 39.14 0.09 10.62
N LEU A 52 40.01 -0.61 11.35
CA LEU A 52 39.72 -1.92 11.92
C LEU A 52 38.58 -1.86 12.94
N ASN A 53 38.66 -0.91 13.86
CA ASN A 53 37.61 -0.71 14.87
C ASN A 53 36.26 -0.39 14.20
N SER A 54 36.26 0.50 13.19
CA SER A 54 35.03 0.84 12.45
C SER A 54 34.46 -0.36 11.74
N LEU A 55 35.24 -1.19 11.07
CA LEU A 55 34.77 -2.40 10.43
C LEU A 55 34.21 -3.41 11.43
N LEU A 56 34.90 -3.60 12.55
CA LEU A 56 34.53 -4.57 13.57
C LEU A 56 33.21 -4.23 14.25
N TYR A 57 33.08 -3.01 14.83
CA TYR A 57 31.85 -2.66 15.53
C TYR A 57 30.67 -2.52 14.56
N THR A 58 30.92 -2.03 13.33
CA THR A 58 29.87 -1.92 12.30
C THR A 58 29.35 -3.30 11.88
N ALA A 59 30.26 -4.25 11.61
CA ALA A 59 29.85 -5.60 11.20
C ALA A 59 29.01 -6.28 12.29
N VAL A 60 29.47 -6.23 13.55
CA VAL A 60 28.76 -6.81 14.70
C VAL A 60 27.38 -6.12 14.90
N SER A 61 27.37 -4.80 14.90
CA SER A 61 26.13 -4.04 15.06
C SER A 61 25.13 -4.28 13.94
N ALA A 62 25.59 -4.34 12.68
CA ALA A 62 24.72 -4.59 11.53
C ALA A 62 24.09 -5.99 11.57
N VAL A 63 24.82 -7.02 12.01
CA VAL A 63 24.28 -8.38 12.20
C VAL A 63 23.21 -8.38 13.28
N ILE A 64 23.50 -7.79 14.47
CA ILE A 64 22.56 -7.72 15.58
C ILE A 64 21.31 -6.93 15.19
N THR A 65 21.48 -5.77 14.57
CA THR A 65 20.37 -4.92 14.13
C THR A 65 19.46 -5.63 13.13
N THR A 66 20.05 -6.27 12.10
CA THR A 66 19.31 -6.99 11.08
C THR A 66 18.51 -8.17 11.67
N ALA A 67 19.13 -8.90 12.61
CA ALA A 67 18.46 -9.99 13.30
C ALA A 67 17.28 -9.50 14.18
N LEU A 68 17.47 -8.46 14.99
CA LEU A 68 16.41 -7.87 15.81
C LEU A 68 15.29 -7.28 14.95
N ALA A 69 15.63 -6.59 13.87
CA ALA A 69 14.68 -6.01 12.92
C ALA A 69 13.85 -7.09 12.22
N LEU A 70 14.47 -8.20 11.82
CA LEU A 70 13.77 -9.35 11.23
C LEU A 70 12.77 -9.97 12.23
N ILE A 71 13.20 -10.17 13.48
CA ILE A 71 12.33 -10.71 14.54
C ILE A 71 11.13 -9.77 14.76
N ALA A 72 11.37 -8.48 14.92
CA ALA A 72 10.32 -7.49 15.14
C ALA A 72 9.34 -7.42 13.95
N ALA A 73 9.85 -7.39 12.72
CA ALA A 73 9.07 -7.38 11.49
C ALA A 73 8.21 -8.65 11.35
N TYR A 74 8.79 -9.83 11.61
CA TYR A 74 8.09 -11.10 11.59
C TYR A 74 6.97 -11.14 12.64
N LEU A 75 7.26 -10.78 13.90
CA LEU A 75 6.28 -10.78 14.98
C LEU A 75 5.12 -9.83 14.68
N LEU A 76 5.39 -8.62 14.19
CA LEU A 76 4.35 -7.66 13.82
C LEU A 76 3.51 -8.10 12.62
N ASN A 77 4.09 -8.77 11.64
CA ASN A 77 3.34 -9.23 10.46
C ASN A 77 2.50 -10.49 10.75
N THR A 78 2.93 -11.36 11.66
CA THR A 78 2.22 -12.60 12.00
C THR A 78 1.27 -12.48 13.19
N ALA A 79 1.46 -11.52 14.10
CA ALA A 79 0.60 -11.36 15.28
C ALA A 79 -0.70 -10.60 14.96
N SER A 80 -1.81 -11.06 15.57
CA SER A 80 -3.09 -10.35 15.54
C SER A 80 -3.12 -9.22 16.58
N VAL A 81 -2.71 -8.03 16.19
CA VAL A 81 -2.64 -6.86 17.08
C VAL A 81 -3.64 -5.78 16.63
N ARG A 82 -4.54 -5.36 17.53
CA ARG A 82 -5.63 -4.40 17.22
C ARG A 82 -5.14 -3.01 16.79
N ARG A 83 -3.95 -2.56 17.24
CA ARG A 83 -3.38 -1.23 16.96
C ARG A 83 -1.94 -1.34 16.47
N LYS A 84 -1.73 -2.17 15.45
CA LYS A 84 -0.42 -2.46 14.86
C LYS A 84 0.37 -1.21 14.45
N ASN A 85 -0.32 -0.23 13.85
CA ASN A 85 0.29 1.01 13.37
C ASN A 85 0.94 1.83 14.51
N ILE A 86 0.40 1.78 15.73
CA ILE A 86 1.01 2.47 16.89
C ILE A 86 2.36 1.86 17.23
N LEU A 87 2.48 0.53 17.21
CA LEU A 87 3.74 -0.16 17.48
C LEU A 87 4.79 0.12 16.40
N VAL A 88 4.38 0.19 15.12
CA VAL A 88 5.29 0.60 14.02
C VAL A 88 5.80 2.03 14.26
N VAL A 89 4.92 2.97 14.60
CA VAL A 89 5.31 4.35 14.90
C VAL A 89 6.28 4.38 16.08
N LEU A 90 6.00 3.66 17.17
CA LEU A 90 6.89 3.59 18.32
C LEU A 90 8.27 3.05 17.94
N LEU A 91 8.38 1.93 17.21
CA LEU A 91 9.66 1.36 16.77
C LEU A 91 10.46 2.30 15.85
N THR A 92 9.82 3.28 15.22
CA THR A 92 10.46 4.22 14.29
C THR A 92 10.72 5.62 14.87
N LEU A 93 10.27 5.90 16.10
CA LEU A 93 10.47 7.22 16.73
C LEU A 93 11.95 7.58 16.92
N GLY A 94 12.84 6.58 17.06
CA GLY A 94 14.29 6.82 17.18
C GLY A 94 14.90 7.56 16.00
N MET A 95 14.24 7.57 14.83
CA MET A 95 14.69 8.34 13.66
C MET A 95 14.44 9.86 13.78
N LEU A 96 13.73 10.32 14.80
CA LEU A 96 13.39 11.75 14.97
C LEU A 96 14.42 12.53 15.79
N VAL A 97 15.49 11.88 16.24
CA VAL A 97 16.54 12.44 17.10
C VAL A 97 17.89 12.29 16.42
N PRO A 98 18.78 13.29 16.52
CA PRO A 98 20.17 13.15 16.06
C PRO A 98 20.88 11.96 16.73
N THR A 99 21.74 11.24 16.01
CA THR A 99 22.48 10.08 16.55
C THR A 99 23.33 10.46 17.77
N ILE A 100 23.91 11.65 17.79
CA ILE A 100 24.68 12.19 18.91
C ILE A 100 23.84 12.28 20.20
N SER A 101 22.56 12.64 20.12
CA SER A 101 21.66 12.71 21.29
C SER A 101 21.36 11.32 21.86
N VAL A 102 21.31 10.28 21.03
CA VAL A 102 21.19 8.89 21.49
C VAL A 102 22.47 8.48 22.21
N GLY A 103 23.65 8.85 21.66
CA GLY A 103 24.95 8.67 22.30
C GLY A 103 25.00 9.33 23.68
N LEU A 104 24.56 10.58 23.79
CA LEU A 104 24.46 11.30 25.05
C LEU A 104 23.57 10.53 26.06
N GLY A 105 22.39 10.10 25.65
CA GLY A 105 21.50 9.33 26.52
C GLY A 105 22.13 8.05 27.04
N LEU A 106 22.90 7.32 26.23
CA LEU A 106 23.64 6.14 26.67
C LEU A 106 24.77 6.48 27.62
N ARG A 107 25.50 7.58 27.37
CA ARG A 107 26.55 8.08 28.25
C ARG A 107 26.02 8.44 29.62
N ILE A 108 24.85 9.09 29.67
CA ILE A 108 24.18 9.48 30.94
C ILE A 108 23.67 8.25 31.68
N LEU A 109 23.21 7.22 30.96
CA LEU A 109 22.72 5.99 31.59
C LEU A 109 23.84 5.15 32.18
N PHE A 110 24.87 4.89 31.36
CA PHE A 110 25.92 3.88 31.59
C PHE A 110 27.32 4.46 31.80
N GLY A 111 27.49 5.77 31.74
CA GLY A 111 28.79 6.42 32.01
C GLY A 111 29.16 6.38 33.48
N THR A 112 30.41 6.77 33.76
CA THR A 112 30.89 6.96 35.12
C THR A 112 29.99 7.97 35.87
N ASN A 113 29.42 7.60 37.02
CA ASN A 113 28.38 8.34 37.72
C ASN A 113 27.08 8.53 36.90
N GLY A 114 26.76 7.56 36.00
CA GLY A 114 25.52 7.56 35.25
C GLY A 114 24.27 7.33 36.11
N PHE A 115 23.08 7.53 35.55
CA PHE A 115 21.83 7.34 36.31
C PHE A 115 21.70 5.93 36.92
N LEU A 116 22.19 4.88 36.22
CA LEU A 116 22.13 3.52 36.78
C LEU A 116 23.06 3.32 37.97
N ASP A 117 24.24 3.96 37.97
CA ASP A 117 25.16 3.96 39.13
C ASP A 117 24.59 4.80 40.29
N LEU A 118 24.11 6.02 40.01
CA LEU A 118 23.58 6.93 41.02
C LEU A 118 22.30 6.45 41.71
N ILE A 119 21.39 5.81 40.94
CA ILE A 119 20.07 5.41 41.45
C ILE A 119 20.10 3.98 42.01
N PHE A 120 20.79 3.05 41.34
CA PHE A 120 20.76 1.61 41.63
C PHE A 120 22.11 1.06 42.14
N GLY A 121 23.18 1.87 42.11
CA GLY A 121 24.54 1.41 42.46
C GLY A 121 25.13 0.46 41.42
N TRP A 122 24.57 0.39 40.20
CA TRP A 122 25.02 -0.50 39.16
C TRP A 122 26.12 0.15 38.30
N LYS A 123 27.38 -0.21 38.64
CA LYS A 123 28.56 0.26 37.86
C LYS A 123 28.74 -0.53 36.60
N ILE A 124 27.90 -0.24 35.61
CA ILE A 124 27.96 -0.85 34.28
C ILE A 124 28.60 0.17 33.34
N GLU A 125 29.88 0.00 33.04
CA GLU A 125 30.59 0.88 32.11
C GLU A 125 30.46 0.35 30.68
N VAL A 126 29.66 1.02 29.88
CA VAL A 126 29.39 0.62 28.48
C VAL A 126 30.13 1.51 27.49
N LEU A 127 31.14 2.31 27.93
CA LEU A 127 31.93 3.15 27.04
C LEU A 127 32.89 2.30 26.18
N GLY A 128 33.24 2.81 24.98
CA GLY A 128 34.10 2.11 24.03
C GLY A 128 33.35 1.16 23.08
N LEU A 129 33.95 0.04 22.72
CA LEU A 129 33.34 -0.91 21.76
C LEU A 129 31.93 -1.40 22.10
N PRO A 130 31.63 -1.80 23.37
CA PRO A 130 30.27 -2.23 23.72
C PRO A 130 29.25 -1.10 23.56
N GLY A 131 29.58 0.12 23.92
CA GLY A 131 28.71 1.28 23.75
C GLY A 131 28.49 1.65 22.30
N LEU A 132 29.56 1.58 21.49
CA LEU A 132 29.47 1.79 20.05
C LEU A 132 28.51 0.79 19.41
N ILE A 133 28.61 -0.50 19.77
CA ILE A 133 27.70 -1.53 19.27
C ILE A 133 26.27 -1.25 19.69
N LEU A 134 26.04 -0.99 20.99
CA LEU A 134 24.68 -0.75 21.54
C LEU A 134 24.03 0.50 20.91
N GLY A 135 24.77 1.62 20.86
CA GLY A 135 24.29 2.86 20.27
C GLY A 135 23.97 2.73 18.79
N SER A 136 24.86 2.07 18.05
CA SER A 136 24.68 1.83 16.61
C SER A 136 23.47 0.94 16.32
N VAL A 137 23.24 -0.11 17.14
CA VAL A 137 22.03 -0.95 17.03
C VAL A 137 20.78 -0.11 17.24
N MET A 138 20.73 0.74 18.28
CA MET A 138 19.56 1.56 18.60
C MET A 138 19.24 2.59 17.51
N THR A 139 20.23 3.21 16.91
CA THR A 139 20.05 4.25 15.89
C THR A 139 19.74 3.68 14.50
N SER A 140 20.30 2.53 14.13
CA SER A 140 20.10 1.92 12.82
C SER A 140 18.89 0.97 12.76
N PHE A 141 18.39 0.50 13.91
CA PHE A 141 17.25 -0.42 13.99
C PHE A 141 16.01 0.08 13.27
N PRO A 142 15.53 1.35 13.44
CA PRO A 142 14.29 1.80 12.82
C PRO A 142 14.29 1.70 11.30
N ALA A 143 15.38 2.11 10.64
CA ALA A 143 15.51 2.06 9.19
C ALA A 143 15.54 0.62 8.67
N THR A 144 16.36 -0.23 9.31
CA THR A 144 16.49 -1.66 8.98
C THR A 144 15.16 -2.40 9.18
N PHE A 145 14.45 -2.08 10.28
CA PHE A 145 13.12 -2.63 10.56
C PHE A 145 12.10 -2.29 9.47
N LEU A 146 12.05 -1.05 9.00
CA LEU A 146 11.10 -0.65 7.94
C LEU A 146 11.35 -1.42 6.64
N ILE A 147 12.60 -1.60 6.21
CA ILE A 147 12.95 -2.37 5.00
C ILE A 147 12.41 -3.81 5.10
N LEU A 148 12.65 -4.48 6.23
CA LEU A 148 12.22 -5.86 6.42
C LEU A 148 10.72 -5.99 6.69
N TYR A 149 10.12 -5.01 7.38
CA TYR A 149 8.69 -4.96 7.63
C TYR A 149 7.90 -4.82 6.32
N ASP A 150 8.33 -3.95 5.42
CA ASP A 150 7.70 -3.76 4.11
C ASP A 150 7.89 -5.00 3.23
N ALA A 151 9.07 -5.61 3.21
CA ALA A 151 9.32 -6.84 2.46
C ALA A 151 8.40 -7.99 2.88
N LEU A 152 8.18 -8.16 4.20
CA LEU A 152 7.24 -9.17 4.75
C LEU A 152 5.77 -8.85 4.49
N HIS A 153 5.43 -7.58 4.29
CA HIS A 153 4.04 -7.17 4.07
C HIS A 153 3.50 -7.66 2.73
N TYR A 154 4.37 -7.84 1.73
CA TYR A 154 4.03 -8.28 0.36
C TYR A 154 4.24 -9.79 0.13
N GLU A 155 4.52 -10.55 1.18
CA GLU A 155 4.78 -12.00 1.08
C GLU A 155 3.51 -12.80 0.78
N ASP A 156 3.62 -13.87 -0.06
CA ASP A 156 2.50 -14.76 -0.38
C ASP A 156 2.18 -15.67 0.82
N LYS A 157 0.89 -15.81 1.13
CA LYS A 157 0.37 -16.65 2.21
C LYS A 157 0.41 -18.15 1.90
N GLY A 158 0.28 -18.52 0.64
CA GLY A 158 0.08 -19.90 0.21
C GLY A 158 1.07 -20.89 0.85
N PRO A 159 2.40 -20.64 0.84
CA PRO A 159 3.38 -21.52 1.47
C PRO A 159 3.22 -21.64 2.98
N TYR A 160 2.75 -20.59 3.68
CA TYR A 160 2.53 -20.60 5.14
C TYR A 160 1.29 -21.40 5.52
N ASP A 161 0.23 -21.28 4.73
CA ASP A 161 -0.99 -22.05 4.90
C ASP A 161 -0.72 -23.55 4.67
N ALA A 162 0.03 -23.89 3.62
CA ALA A 162 0.47 -25.27 3.36
C ALA A 162 1.32 -25.83 4.51
N ALA A 163 2.28 -25.06 5.04
CA ALA A 163 3.09 -25.45 6.18
C ALA A 163 2.24 -25.67 7.44
N SER A 164 1.22 -24.83 7.66
CA SER A 164 0.28 -24.94 8.77
C SER A 164 -0.58 -26.22 8.67
N VAL A 165 -1.09 -26.53 7.48
CA VAL A 165 -1.86 -27.76 7.21
C VAL A 165 -1.00 -29.02 7.40
N MET A 166 0.28 -28.97 6.99
CA MET A 166 1.24 -30.07 7.18
C MET A 166 1.75 -30.21 8.63
N GLY A 167 1.29 -29.35 9.56
CA GLY A 167 1.72 -29.39 10.97
C GLY A 167 3.17 -28.98 11.21
N ILE A 168 3.82 -28.27 10.26
CA ILE A 168 5.22 -27.84 10.41
C ILE A 168 5.33 -26.78 11.51
N PRO A 169 6.24 -26.97 12.51
CA PRO A 169 6.42 -25.98 13.59
C PRO A 169 6.81 -24.60 13.05
N ARG A 170 6.30 -23.55 13.69
CA ARG A 170 6.52 -22.15 13.30
C ARG A 170 7.99 -21.76 13.18
N LEU A 171 8.82 -22.24 14.08
CA LEU A 171 10.26 -22.00 14.04
C LEU A 171 10.91 -22.61 12.79
N SER A 172 10.49 -23.82 12.41
CA SER A 172 10.92 -24.47 11.17
C SER A 172 10.43 -23.71 9.94
N THR A 173 9.18 -23.25 9.95
CA THR A 173 8.58 -22.40 8.89
C THR A 173 9.37 -21.09 8.75
N PHE A 174 9.74 -20.46 9.86
CA PHE A 174 10.54 -19.23 9.85
C PHE A 174 11.88 -19.45 9.13
N PHE A 175 12.67 -20.47 9.53
CA PHE A 175 14.00 -20.70 8.93
C PHE A 175 13.95 -21.30 7.52
N ARG A 176 12.91 -22.09 7.19
CA ARG A 176 12.82 -22.80 5.89
C ARG A 176 12.02 -22.04 4.82
N LEU A 177 11.12 -21.14 5.20
CA LEU A 177 10.32 -20.33 4.27
C LEU A 177 10.65 -18.85 4.37
N THR A 178 10.47 -18.21 5.56
CA THR A 178 10.61 -16.75 5.70
C THR A 178 12.03 -16.27 5.39
N VAL A 179 13.05 -16.88 6.01
CA VAL A 179 14.44 -16.44 5.82
C VAL A 179 14.92 -16.62 4.37
N PRO A 180 14.69 -17.77 3.68
CA PRO A 180 15.06 -17.92 2.27
C PRO A 180 14.27 -16.98 1.33
N TYR A 181 12.98 -16.74 1.60
CA TYR A 181 12.18 -15.80 0.84
C TYR A 181 12.75 -14.37 0.95
N LEU A 182 13.11 -13.96 2.16
CA LEU A 182 13.64 -12.62 2.44
C LEU A 182 15.13 -12.46 2.13
N ARG A 183 15.84 -13.47 1.59
CA ARG A 183 17.29 -13.43 1.41
C ARG A 183 17.82 -12.14 0.76
N ILE A 184 17.12 -11.63 -0.26
CA ILE A 184 17.48 -10.39 -0.98
C ILE A 184 17.22 -9.18 -0.09
N ALA A 185 16.04 -9.10 0.53
CA ALA A 185 15.71 -8.01 1.45
C ALA A 185 16.62 -7.98 2.69
N LEU A 186 17.06 -9.17 3.18
CA LEU A 186 18.01 -9.29 4.29
C LEU A 186 19.39 -8.74 3.90
N ILE A 187 19.88 -9.08 2.70
CA ILE A 187 21.15 -8.56 2.20
C ILE A 187 21.07 -7.03 2.02
N SER A 188 20.02 -6.53 1.38
CA SER A 188 19.80 -5.09 1.22
C SER A 188 19.69 -4.37 2.56
N ALA A 189 18.93 -4.92 3.52
CA ALA A 189 18.79 -4.35 4.87
C ALA A 189 20.12 -4.35 5.63
N PHE A 190 20.89 -5.44 5.56
CA PHE A 190 22.23 -5.53 6.16
C PHE A 190 23.18 -4.51 5.55
N CYS A 191 23.26 -4.41 4.22
CA CYS A 191 24.11 -3.48 3.51
C CYS A 191 23.77 -2.01 3.82
N ALA A 192 22.48 -1.66 3.84
CA ALA A 192 22.01 -0.33 4.22
C ALA A 192 22.35 -0.02 5.69
N CYS A 193 22.12 -0.97 6.60
CA CYS A 193 22.47 -0.85 8.01
C CYS A 193 23.97 -0.67 8.20
N PHE A 194 24.78 -1.48 7.52
CA PHE A 194 26.24 -1.39 7.57
C PHE A 194 26.73 0.00 7.14
N THR A 195 26.21 0.51 6.03
CA THR A 195 26.59 1.84 5.51
C THR A 195 26.21 2.96 6.49
N LEU A 196 25.00 2.90 7.06
CA LEU A 196 24.53 3.87 8.06
C LEU A 196 25.48 3.92 9.27
N ILE A 197 25.82 2.76 9.84
CA ILE A 197 26.66 2.66 11.03
C ILE A 197 28.11 3.08 10.71
N PHE A 198 28.67 2.60 9.59
CA PHE A 198 30.05 2.83 9.21
C PHE A 198 30.34 4.33 8.99
N SER A 199 29.37 5.09 8.53
CA SER A 199 29.47 6.51 8.26
C SER A 199 28.98 7.40 9.40
N ASP A 200 28.43 6.82 10.48
CA ASP A 200 27.91 7.60 11.61
C ASP A 200 29.06 8.23 12.43
N TYR A 201 28.89 9.51 12.69
CA TYR A 201 29.81 10.32 13.49
C TYR A 201 29.26 10.55 14.91
N GLY A 202 27.95 10.65 15.07
CA GLY A 202 27.32 11.12 16.30
C GLY A 202 27.47 10.16 17.48
N ILE A 203 27.26 8.85 17.29
CA ILE A 203 27.47 7.85 18.33
C ILE A 203 28.93 7.76 18.76
N PRO A 204 29.92 7.66 17.82
CA PRO A 204 31.33 7.65 18.20
C PRO A 204 31.76 8.89 19.01
N MET A 205 31.27 10.06 18.67
CA MET A 205 31.64 11.31 19.37
C MET A 205 31.33 11.25 20.87
N GLU A 206 30.21 10.66 21.24
CA GLU A 206 29.76 10.63 22.65
C GLU A 206 30.28 9.41 23.42
N ILE A 207 30.42 8.25 22.80
CA ILE A 207 30.59 6.97 23.51
C ILE A 207 31.92 6.28 23.22
N ALA A 208 32.60 6.61 22.11
CA ALA A 208 33.80 5.89 21.69
C ALA A 208 34.93 5.90 22.76
N GLY A 209 35.00 6.92 23.61
CA GLY A 209 36.03 7.03 24.63
C GLY A 209 37.42 7.00 24.00
N LYS A 210 38.19 5.93 24.29
CA LYS A 210 39.57 5.74 23.75
C LYS A 210 39.55 5.02 22.37
N VAL A 211 38.42 4.49 21.94
CA VAL A 211 38.30 3.74 20.69
C VAL A 211 38.24 4.72 19.53
N LYS A 212 39.27 4.68 18.65
CA LYS A 212 39.31 5.51 17.46
C LYS A 212 38.44 4.88 16.37
N THR A 213 37.59 5.71 15.73
CA THR A 213 36.76 5.32 14.58
C THR A 213 37.12 6.17 13.37
N LEU A 214 36.86 5.63 12.17
CA LEU A 214 37.20 6.29 10.93
C LEU A 214 36.48 7.64 10.70
N PRO A 215 35.15 7.78 11.03
CA PRO A 215 34.48 9.09 10.97
C PRO A 215 35.09 10.13 11.92
N MET A 216 35.51 9.73 13.13
CA MET A 216 36.20 10.64 14.08
C MET A 216 37.60 11.00 13.55
N TYR A 217 38.35 10.03 13.07
CA TYR A 217 39.69 10.30 12.47
C TYR A 217 39.57 11.29 11.32
N LEU A 218 38.59 11.12 10.44
CA LEU A 218 38.32 12.06 9.35
C LEU A 218 38.02 13.48 9.89
N TYR A 219 37.12 13.56 10.88
CA TYR A 219 36.75 14.85 11.50
C TYR A 219 37.98 15.55 12.11
N ASP A 220 38.80 14.83 12.86
CA ASP A 220 39.98 15.37 13.53
C ASP A 220 41.05 15.81 12.53
N GLN A 221 41.32 15.02 11.49
CA GLN A 221 42.31 15.41 10.45
C GLN A 221 41.82 16.65 9.68
N PHE A 222 40.54 16.75 9.41
CA PHE A 222 40.00 17.83 8.59
C PHE A 222 39.79 19.13 9.36
N LEU A 223 39.14 19.10 10.54
CA LEU A 223 38.82 20.31 11.32
C LEU A 223 39.83 20.67 12.38
N SER A 224 40.40 19.70 13.06
CA SER A 224 41.31 19.98 14.18
C SER A 224 42.74 20.18 13.72
N SER A 225 43.21 19.37 12.74
CA SER A 225 44.57 19.36 12.25
C SER A 225 44.78 20.10 10.92
N PHE A 226 43.71 20.47 10.22
CA PHE A 226 43.70 21.10 8.87
C PHE A 226 44.50 20.31 7.81
N GLN A 227 44.58 18.99 8.00
CA GLN A 227 45.32 18.09 7.09
C GLN A 227 44.34 17.55 6.01
N TYR A 228 44.07 18.39 5.04
CA TYR A 228 43.02 18.13 4.04
C TYR A 228 43.28 16.88 3.18
N GLY A 229 44.52 16.61 2.79
CA GLY A 229 44.85 15.41 2.02
C GLY A 229 44.61 14.11 2.80
N ARG A 230 44.98 14.07 4.09
CA ARG A 230 44.75 12.90 4.96
C ARG A 230 43.28 12.69 5.23
N GLY A 231 42.56 13.78 5.50
CA GLY A 231 41.09 13.74 5.63
C GLY A 231 40.42 13.24 4.36
N SER A 232 40.90 13.61 3.18
CA SER A 232 40.38 13.13 1.90
C SER A 232 40.54 11.63 1.71
N ILE A 233 41.71 11.06 2.10
CA ILE A 233 41.95 9.61 2.05
C ILE A 233 40.98 8.87 3.00
N ALA A 234 40.81 9.35 4.23
CA ALA A 234 39.84 8.78 5.17
C ALA A 234 38.40 8.84 4.63
N GLY A 235 38.02 9.97 4.02
CA GLY A 235 36.74 10.13 3.35
C GLY A 235 36.54 9.17 2.19
N PHE A 236 37.58 8.94 1.39
CA PHE A 236 37.55 7.97 0.30
C PHE A 236 37.36 6.52 0.80
N VAL A 237 38.03 6.15 1.89
CA VAL A 237 37.84 4.83 2.51
C VAL A 237 36.42 4.67 3.06
N LEU A 238 35.80 5.73 3.60
CA LEU A 238 34.42 5.73 4.02
C LEU A 238 33.41 5.49 2.88
N LEU A 239 33.74 5.84 1.63
CA LEU A 239 32.90 5.59 0.46
C LEU A 239 32.88 4.11 0.04
N ILE A 240 33.91 3.31 0.34
CA ILE A 240 34.02 1.93 -0.17
C ILE A 240 32.84 1.06 0.22
N PRO A 241 32.46 0.93 1.52
CA PRO A 241 31.31 0.11 1.91
C PRO A 241 29.99 0.62 1.33
N ALA A 242 29.85 1.94 1.20
CA ALA A 242 28.67 2.56 0.62
C ALA A 242 28.51 2.23 -0.87
N ILE A 243 29.61 2.26 -1.65
CA ILE A 243 29.62 1.87 -3.06
C ILE A 243 29.30 0.38 -3.19
N VAL A 244 29.92 -0.47 -2.36
CA VAL A 244 29.65 -1.91 -2.36
C VAL A 244 28.17 -2.18 -2.07
N SER A 245 27.60 -1.56 -1.03
CA SER A 245 26.19 -1.69 -0.68
C SER A 245 25.27 -1.26 -1.83
N PHE A 246 25.59 -0.14 -2.48
CA PHE A 246 24.83 0.37 -3.61
C PHE A 246 24.87 -0.57 -4.83
N VAL A 247 26.03 -1.13 -5.14
CA VAL A 247 26.18 -2.11 -6.24
C VAL A 247 25.36 -3.37 -5.95
N PHE A 248 25.39 -3.88 -4.71
CA PHE A 248 24.53 -4.99 -4.32
C PHE A 248 23.04 -4.68 -4.49
N ASP A 249 22.57 -3.51 -4.01
CA ASP A 249 21.18 -3.11 -4.16
C ASP A 249 20.75 -3.01 -5.64
N LEU A 250 21.64 -2.51 -6.51
CA LEU A 250 21.39 -2.45 -7.95
C LEU A 250 21.24 -3.83 -8.60
N ILE A 251 22.13 -4.78 -8.23
CA ILE A 251 22.12 -6.12 -8.84
C ILE A 251 20.86 -6.90 -8.46
N PHE A 252 20.35 -6.72 -7.24
CA PHE A 252 19.25 -7.54 -6.70
C PHE A 252 17.88 -6.88 -6.76
N ARG A 253 17.80 -5.58 -7.07
CA ARG A 253 16.55 -4.81 -7.05
C ARG A 253 15.47 -5.29 -8.02
N ASP A 254 15.84 -5.76 -9.22
CA ASP A 254 14.88 -6.11 -10.28
C ASP A 254 14.10 -7.41 -10.02
N GLN A 255 14.35 -8.13 -8.95
CA GLN A 255 13.75 -9.43 -8.67
C GLN A 255 12.58 -9.40 -7.67
N SER A 256 12.19 -8.24 -7.14
CA SER A 256 11.32 -8.17 -5.95
C SER A 256 9.89 -7.67 -6.16
N VAL A 257 9.44 -7.35 -7.38
CA VAL A 257 8.09 -6.80 -7.59
C VAL A 257 7.13 -7.86 -8.10
N SER A 258 6.48 -8.57 -7.18
CA SER A 258 5.25 -9.32 -7.49
C SER A 258 4.05 -8.56 -6.94
N GLU A 259 3.11 -8.20 -7.81
CA GLU A 259 1.92 -7.38 -7.51
C GLU A 259 0.84 -8.06 -6.65
N LYS A 260 1.11 -9.21 -6.03
CA LYS A 260 0.09 -9.92 -5.26
C LYS A 260 0.15 -9.59 -3.79
N GLN A 261 -0.62 -8.59 -3.39
CA GLN A 261 -0.93 -8.31 -1.98
C GLN A 261 -1.68 -9.48 -1.35
N LYS A 262 -0.99 -10.32 -0.60
CA LYS A 262 -1.64 -11.29 0.29
C LYS A 262 -1.02 -11.17 1.68
N ARG A 263 -1.83 -10.74 2.65
CA ARG A 263 -1.42 -10.59 4.06
C ARG A 263 -1.20 -11.96 4.71
N LEU A 264 -0.15 -12.10 5.52
CA LEU A 264 0.04 -13.27 6.39
C LEU A 264 -1.15 -13.48 7.34
N ILE A 265 -1.53 -14.74 7.59
CA ILE A 265 -2.66 -15.05 8.48
C ILE A 265 -2.28 -14.75 9.93
N PRO A 266 -3.11 -14.01 10.69
CA PRO A 266 -2.85 -13.76 12.10
C PRO A 266 -2.80 -15.04 12.92
N SER A 267 -1.78 -15.15 13.75
CA SER A 267 -1.59 -16.29 14.67
C SER A 267 -2.57 -16.24 15.84
N GLY A 268 -2.71 -17.38 16.54
CA GLY A 268 -3.61 -17.49 17.70
C GLY A 268 -3.32 -16.51 18.84
N LYS A 269 -4.32 -16.27 19.72
CA LYS A 269 -4.28 -15.26 20.79
C LYS A 269 -3.08 -15.35 21.73
N GLY A 270 -2.59 -16.54 22.07
CA GLY A 270 -1.42 -16.74 22.96
C GLY A 270 -0.13 -16.21 22.34
N PHE A 271 0.14 -16.58 21.09
CA PHE A 271 1.30 -16.08 20.35
C PHE A 271 1.27 -14.54 20.19
N SER A 272 0.09 -13.97 19.91
CA SER A 272 -0.05 -12.53 19.75
C SER A 272 0.29 -11.75 21.04
N ARG A 273 -0.04 -12.30 22.24
CA ARG A 273 0.34 -11.67 23.53
C ARG A 273 1.85 -11.69 23.73
N ALA A 274 2.51 -12.83 23.47
CA ALA A 274 3.97 -12.96 23.58
C ALA A 274 4.68 -12.02 22.60
N ALA A 275 4.22 -11.94 21.36
CA ALA A 275 4.75 -11.04 20.35
C ALA A 275 4.65 -9.56 20.80
N VAL A 276 3.49 -9.14 21.31
CA VAL A 276 3.31 -7.77 21.82
C VAL A 276 4.24 -7.50 23.00
N ALA A 277 4.42 -8.46 23.92
CA ALA A 277 5.33 -8.29 25.05
C ALA A 277 6.79 -8.11 24.59
N VAL A 278 7.26 -8.94 23.64
CA VAL A 278 8.62 -8.80 23.08
C VAL A 278 8.80 -7.45 22.39
N ILE A 279 7.81 -7.02 21.59
CA ILE A 279 7.86 -5.72 20.91
C ILE A 279 7.84 -4.56 21.91
N ALA A 280 7.03 -4.65 22.99
CA ALA A 280 6.98 -3.64 24.03
C ALA A 280 8.32 -3.51 24.77
N VAL A 281 8.97 -4.63 25.10
CA VAL A 281 10.32 -4.63 25.69
C VAL A 281 11.33 -4.00 24.70
N LEU A 282 11.27 -4.35 23.42
CA LEU A 282 12.15 -3.76 22.42
C LEU A 282 11.92 -2.24 22.28
N CYS A 283 10.65 -1.80 22.22
CA CYS A 283 10.32 -0.37 22.24
C CYS A 283 10.91 0.31 23.48
N PHE A 284 10.72 -0.26 24.66
CA PHE A 284 11.25 0.31 25.91
C PHE A 284 12.77 0.45 25.86
N LEU A 285 13.49 -0.60 25.44
CA LEU A 285 14.96 -0.55 25.30
C LEU A 285 15.41 0.52 24.29
N LEU A 286 14.74 0.63 23.15
CA LEU A 286 15.04 1.65 22.12
C LEU A 286 14.78 3.08 22.62
N PHE A 287 13.82 3.26 23.57
CA PHE A 287 13.49 4.56 24.14
C PHE A 287 14.35 4.94 25.34
N LEU A 288 15.07 4.01 25.92
CA LEU A 288 15.82 4.24 27.15
C LEU A 288 16.81 5.41 27.06
N PRO A 289 17.62 5.57 25.99
CA PRO A 289 18.49 6.74 25.85
C PRO A 289 17.71 8.07 25.74
N GLN A 290 16.56 8.05 25.06
CA GLN A 290 15.72 9.25 24.93
C GLN A 290 15.15 9.67 26.29
N LEU A 291 14.69 8.70 27.09
CA LEU A 291 14.23 8.97 28.44
C LEU A 291 15.36 9.56 29.31
N ALA A 292 16.59 9.11 29.13
CA ALA A 292 17.73 9.60 29.90
C ALA A 292 18.04 11.07 29.58
N PHE A 293 18.20 11.46 28.33
CA PHE A 293 18.46 12.87 28.03
C PHE A 293 17.24 13.77 28.30
N VAL A 294 16.02 13.26 28.18
CA VAL A 294 14.80 13.99 28.59
C VAL A 294 14.86 14.23 30.09
N SER A 295 15.18 13.21 30.92
CA SER A 295 15.31 13.37 32.37
C SER A 295 16.41 14.38 32.73
N LEU A 296 17.56 14.32 32.01
CA LEU A 296 18.66 15.25 32.25
C LEU A 296 18.29 16.71 31.94
N SER A 297 17.44 16.95 30.96
CA SER A 297 16.94 18.30 30.63
C SER A 297 16.24 19.00 31.79
N PHE A 298 15.76 18.23 32.80
CA PHE A 298 15.07 18.70 33.99
C PHE A 298 15.86 18.47 35.26
N THR A 299 17.15 18.09 35.18
CA THR A 299 18.03 17.87 36.32
C THR A 299 18.91 19.10 36.53
N LYS A 300 19.03 19.57 37.78
CA LYS A 300 19.68 20.84 38.13
C LYS A 300 21.18 20.87 37.84
N ALA A 301 21.92 19.85 38.26
CA ALA A 301 23.37 19.76 38.03
C ALA A 301 23.83 18.29 38.09
N PHE A 302 23.98 17.66 36.94
CA PHE A 302 24.43 16.27 36.86
C PHE A 302 25.96 16.19 37.00
N PRO A 303 26.51 15.24 37.80
CA PRO A 303 25.84 14.19 38.55
C PRO A 303 25.54 14.58 40.04
N ASN A 304 25.84 15.81 40.46
CA ASN A 304 25.91 16.22 41.85
C ASN A 304 24.54 16.56 42.48
N ASP A 305 23.60 17.07 41.72
CA ASP A 305 22.25 17.47 42.15
C ASP A 305 21.20 17.02 41.13
N LEU A 306 20.49 15.92 41.42
CA LEU A 306 19.45 15.36 40.62
C LEU A 306 18.07 15.98 40.85
N SER A 307 17.97 17.06 41.61
CA SER A 307 16.71 17.73 41.87
C SER A 307 16.11 18.32 40.59
N PHE A 308 14.79 18.32 40.51
CA PHE A 308 14.05 18.82 39.35
C PHE A 308 14.18 20.33 39.20
N THR A 309 14.48 20.81 38.00
CA THR A 309 14.47 22.23 37.65
C THR A 309 13.91 22.46 36.27
N LEU A 310 13.39 23.66 36.03
CA LEU A 310 13.04 24.18 34.72
C LEU A 310 14.00 25.28 34.25
N ASP A 311 15.02 25.60 35.03
CA ASP A 311 15.93 26.71 34.78
C ASP A 311 16.68 26.56 33.47
N HIS A 312 17.09 25.33 33.09
CA HIS A 312 17.78 25.07 31.83
C HIS A 312 16.89 25.38 30.66
N VAL A 313 15.59 25.02 30.72
CA VAL A 313 14.62 25.29 29.66
C VAL A 313 14.28 26.80 29.61
N ALA A 314 14.19 27.44 30.75
CA ALA A 314 13.93 28.89 30.81
C ALA A 314 15.15 29.69 30.36
N ASN A 315 16.36 29.32 30.76
CA ASN A 315 17.60 30.02 30.49
C ASN A 315 18.04 29.87 29.02
N ILE A 316 17.64 28.83 28.29
CA ILE A 316 17.99 28.65 26.89
C ILE A 316 17.34 29.73 26.00
N PHE A 317 16.25 30.32 26.47
CA PHE A 317 15.60 31.46 25.81
C PHE A 317 16.15 32.82 26.24
N SER A 318 16.90 32.87 27.32
CA SER A 318 17.59 34.08 27.81
C SER A 318 18.96 34.23 27.14
N ASN A 319 19.28 35.46 26.67
CA ASN A 319 20.47 35.79 25.88
C ASN A 319 21.81 35.66 26.68
N THR A 320 22.20 34.49 27.14
CA THR A 320 23.42 34.34 27.95
C THR A 320 24.73 34.32 27.16
N HIS A 321 24.68 34.18 25.81
CA HIS A 321 25.87 34.20 24.92
C HIS A 321 25.71 35.08 23.67
N GLY A 322 24.95 36.18 23.76
CA GLY A 322 24.85 37.19 22.66
C GLY A 322 24.04 36.80 21.43
N VAL A 323 23.66 35.53 21.26
CA VAL A 323 22.82 35.07 20.15
C VAL A 323 21.78 34.11 20.72
N GLY A 324 20.51 34.57 20.85
CA GLY A 324 19.45 33.77 21.44
C GLY A 324 19.12 32.51 20.63
N LEU A 325 18.62 31.47 21.30
CA LEU A 325 18.13 30.21 20.72
C LEU A 325 17.19 30.44 19.52
N ALA A 326 16.39 31.52 19.54
CA ALA A 326 15.46 31.85 18.47
C ALA A 326 16.13 31.93 17.10
N ARG A 327 17.39 32.40 17.01
CA ARG A 327 18.14 32.46 15.75
C ARG A 327 18.45 31.07 15.23
N TYR A 328 19.01 30.17 16.08
CA TYR A 328 19.36 28.80 15.69
C TYR A 328 18.11 27.98 15.31
N LEU A 329 17.00 28.20 16.02
CA LEU A 329 15.72 27.61 15.71
C LEU A 329 15.17 28.13 14.38
N GLY A 330 15.25 29.45 14.15
CA GLY A 330 14.88 30.07 12.86
C GLY A 330 15.69 29.50 11.71
N ASN A 331 17.03 29.43 11.86
CA ASN A 331 17.93 28.83 10.87
C ASN A 331 17.56 27.36 10.58
N SER A 332 17.25 26.57 11.60
CA SER A 332 16.85 25.16 11.41
C SER A 332 15.55 25.04 10.65
N LEU A 333 14.52 25.85 11.00
CA LEU A 333 13.23 25.82 10.33
C LEU A 333 13.34 26.34 8.88
N GLU A 334 14.13 27.38 8.65
CA GLU A 334 14.41 27.87 7.31
C GLU A 334 15.13 26.83 6.46
N LEU A 335 16.19 26.23 6.98
CA LEU A 335 16.97 25.18 6.30
C LEU A 335 16.06 23.98 5.99
N ALA A 336 15.32 23.48 6.97
CA ALA A 336 14.45 22.32 6.81
C ALA A 336 13.30 22.60 5.84
N GLY A 337 12.68 23.78 5.93
CA GLY A 337 11.57 24.19 5.07
C GLY A 337 12.01 24.35 3.60
N LEU A 338 13.13 25.06 3.35
CA LEU A 338 13.69 25.23 2.00
C LEU A 338 14.16 23.90 1.41
N THR A 339 14.85 23.08 2.21
CA THR A 339 15.29 21.73 1.77
C THR A 339 14.09 20.87 1.41
N ALA A 340 13.05 20.86 2.24
CA ALA A 340 11.85 20.07 1.99
C ALA A 340 11.11 20.54 0.72
N LEU A 341 10.98 21.82 0.52
CA LEU A 341 10.30 22.39 -0.65
C LEU A 341 11.09 22.08 -1.94
N LEU A 342 12.36 22.49 -2.00
CA LEU A 342 13.19 22.33 -3.20
C LEU A 342 13.52 20.86 -3.47
N GLY A 343 13.82 20.09 -2.42
CA GLY A 343 14.11 18.66 -2.51
C GLY A 343 12.91 17.86 -3.04
N THR A 344 11.70 18.15 -2.54
CA THR A 344 10.47 17.50 -3.02
C THR A 344 10.21 17.81 -4.48
N CYS A 345 10.30 19.08 -4.88
CA CYS A 345 10.14 19.48 -6.27
C CYS A 345 11.17 18.80 -7.19
N PHE A 346 12.44 18.76 -6.77
CA PHE A 346 13.52 18.16 -7.55
C PHE A 346 13.38 16.64 -7.65
N ALA A 347 13.14 15.95 -6.53
CA ALA A 347 12.95 14.49 -6.49
C ALA A 347 11.72 14.05 -7.31
N TYR A 348 10.61 14.81 -7.23
CA TYR A 348 9.41 14.53 -8.02
C TYR A 348 9.66 14.72 -9.53
N MET A 349 10.38 15.79 -9.90
CA MET A 349 10.81 16.02 -11.29
C MET A 349 11.69 14.87 -11.80
N LEU A 350 12.67 14.39 -11.01
CA LEU A 350 13.51 13.25 -11.37
C LEU A 350 12.69 11.96 -11.53
N GLY A 351 11.76 11.68 -10.61
CA GLY A 351 10.83 10.55 -10.71
C GLY A 351 10.00 10.61 -12.00
N TYR A 352 9.46 11.77 -12.35
CA TYR A 352 8.75 11.99 -13.60
C TYR A 352 9.63 11.72 -14.83
N LEU A 353 10.86 12.25 -14.85
CA LEU A 353 11.79 12.09 -15.97
C LEU A 353 12.29 10.65 -16.13
N SER A 354 12.35 9.86 -15.06
CA SER A 354 12.80 8.46 -15.12
C SER A 354 11.68 7.52 -15.55
N VAL A 355 10.45 7.70 -15.05
CA VAL A 355 9.31 6.80 -15.30
C VAL A 355 8.70 7.02 -16.69
N ARG A 356 8.57 8.28 -17.15
CA ARG A 356 7.93 8.62 -18.41
C ARG A 356 8.93 8.56 -19.58
N LYS A 357 8.73 7.68 -20.55
CA LYS A 357 9.61 7.38 -21.70
C LYS A 357 10.92 6.67 -21.34
N ALA A 358 10.96 5.37 -21.54
CA ALA A 358 12.18 4.57 -21.44
C ALA A 358 13.28 5.09 -22.40
N GLY A 359 14.56 5.04 -21.96
CA GLY A 359 15.71 5.45 -22.76
C GLY A 359 16.99 5.47 -21.95
N LYS A 360 18.15 5.60 -22.62
CA LYS A 360 19.47 5.62 -21.97
C LYS A 360 19.57 6.74 -20.91
N MET A 361 19.04 7.94 -21.22
CA MET A 361 19.06 9.09 -20.31
C MET A 361 18.12 8.89 -19.11
N ALA A 362 16.97 8.19 -19.27
CA ALA A 362 16.11 7.87 -18.13
C ALA A 362 16.80 6.91 -17.16
N LYS A 363 17.52 5.91 -17.69
CA LYS A 363 18.34 5.00 -16.88
C LYS A 363 19.49 5.73 -16.18
N ALA A 364 20.11 6.72 -16.84
CA ALA A 364 21.15 7.55 -16.23
C ALA A 364 20.60 8.39 -15.08
N VAL A 365 19.43 9.03 -15.23
CA VAL A 365 18.75 9.75 -14.15
C VAL A 365 18.45 8.81 -12.97
N ASP A 366 17.94 7.62 -13.25
CA ASP A 366 17.64 6.60 -12.23
C ASP A 366 18.89 6.19 -11.45
N LEU A 367 19.95 5.79 -12.16
CA LEU A 367 21.21 5.36 -11.56
C LEU A 367 21.85 6.45 -10.69
N LEU A 368 21.93 7.68 -11.22
CA LEU A 368 22.54 8.81 -10.53
C LEU A 368 21.71 9.30 -9.34
N ALA A 369 20.36 9.34 -9.46
CA ALA A 369 19.52 9.69 -8.33
C ALA A 369 19.64 8.67 -7.19
N LEU A 370 19.73 7.38 -7.51
CA LEU A 370 19.90 6.33 -6.52
C LEU A 370 21.30 6.30 -5.90
N SER A 371 22.35 6.68 -6.66
CA SER A 371 23.72 6.72 -6.12
C SER A 371 23.87 7.68 -4.95
N THR A 372 22.99 8.69 -4.82
CA THR A 372 23.01 9.62 -3.68
C THR A 372 22.71 8.95 -2.33
N ILE A 373 22.04 7.79 -2.30
CA ILE A 373 21.82 6.99 -1.07
C ILE A 373 23.15 6.52 -0.47
N ALA A 374 24.14 6.28 -1.33
CA ALA A 374 25.43 5.74 -0.93
C ALA A 374 26.43 6.79 -0.47
N ILE A 375 26.12 8.09 -0.59
CA ILE A 375 27.08 9.15 -0.27
C ILE A 375 26.97 9.56 1.21
N PRO A 376 28.01 9.29 2.06
CA PRO A 376 28.01 9.74 3.44
C PRO A 376 27.99 11.26 3.56
N GLY A 377 27.19 11.80 4.50
CA GLY A 377 27.05 13.24 4.70
C GLY A 377 28.37 13.96 5.00
N LEU A 378 29.22 13.38 5.84
CA LEU A 378 30.55 13.92 6.15
C LEU A 378 31.40 14.10 4.90
N VAL A 379 31.46 13.08 4.06
CA VAL A 379 32.26 13.07 2.83
C VAL A 379 31.75 14.08 1.82
N LEU A 380 30.40 14.16 1.71
CA LEU A 380 29.75 15.16 0.86
C LEU A 380 30.08 16.59 1.33
N GLY A 381 29.98 16.87 2.63
CA GLY A 381 30.29 18.18 3.22
C GLY A 381 31.74 18.63 2.92
N ILE A 382 32.69 17.71 3.05
CA ILE A 382 34.09 18.00 2.73
C ILE A 382 34.27 18.28 1.23
N GLY A 383 33.69 17.45 0.37
CA GLY A 383 33.73 17.64 -1.08
C GLY A 383 33.15 19.01 -1.50
N TYR A 384 32.14 19.49 -0.82
CA TYR A 384 31.58 20.84 -1.04
C TYR A 384 32.54 21.95 -0.62
N ILE A 385 33.32 21.80 0.44
CA ILE A 385 34.38 22.73 0.79
C ILE A 385 35.36 22.85 -0.34
N PHE A 386 35.90 21.73 -0.85
CA PHE A 386 36.88 21.74 -1.93
C PHE A 386 36.36 22.37 -3.22
N LEU A 387 35.09 22.10 -3.52
CA LEU A 387 34.47 22.58 -4.75
C LEU A 387 34.08 24.08 -4.68
N PHE A 388 33.62 24.57 -3.53
CA PHE A 388 33.00 25.89 -3.43
C PHE A 388 33.78 26.92 -2.60
N LYS A 389 34.75 26.54 -1.72
CA LYS A 389 35.51 27.49 -0.88
C LYS A 389 36.30 28.48 -1.71
N GLY A 390 36.75 28.07 -2.90
CA GLY A 390 37.52 28.93 -3.83
C GLY A 390 36.68 29.90 -4.66
N THR A 391 35.34 29.87 -4.57
CA THR A 391 34.44 30.69 -5.42
C THR A 391 34.12 32.07 -4.81
N ASN A 392 35.04 32.72 -4.13
CA ASN A 392 34.93 34.06 -3.57
C ASN A 392 33.64 34.33 -2.72
N GLY A 393 33.22 33.34 -1.96
CA GLY A 393 32.10 33.49 -1.00
C GLY A 393 30.72 33.57 -1.61
N PHE A 394 30.54 33.39 -2.92
CA PHE A 394 29.22 33.46 -3.55
C PHE A 394 28.28 32.31 -3.12
N PHE A 395 28.81 31.13 -2.87
CA PHE A 395 28.06 29.98 -2.40
C PHE A 395 28.45 29.55 -0.97
N TYR A 396 29.72 29.59 -0.63
CA TYR A 396 30.25 29.10 0.64
C TYR A 396 29.82 30.01 1.81
N GLY A 397 29.36 29.40 2.91
CA GLY A 397 28.89 30.11 4.11
C GLY A 397 27.47 30.70 4.00
N THR A 398 26.72 30.36 2.95
CA THR A 398 25.33 30.79 2.75
C THR A 398 24.32 29.68 3.13
N VAL A 399 23.06 30.06 3.42
CA VAL A 399 21.95 29.10 3.61
C VAL A 399 21.75 28.26 2.34
N PHE A 400 22.00 28.84 1.16
CA PHE A 400 21.83 28.13 -0.11
C PHE A 400 22.65 26.86 -0.21
N ILE A 401 23.97 26.92 0.14
CA ILE A 401 24.83 25.71 0.08
C ILE A 401 24.39 24.64 1.07
N LEU A 402 23.88 25.05 2.26
CA LEU A 402 23.34 24.13 3.26
C LEU A 402 22.08 23.44 2.74
N VAL A 403 21.21 24.17 2.05
CA VAL A 403 20.00 23.58 1.41
C VAL A 403 20.41 22.60 0.31
N VAL A 404 21.33 23.00 -0.57
CA VAL A 404 21.76 22.15 -1.69
C VAL A 404 22.41 20.86 -1.19
N VAL A 405 23.32 20.93 -0.20
CA VAL A 405 23.95 19.71 0.34
C VAL A 405 22.91 18.78 0.95
N ASN A 406 21.93 19.31 1.69
CA ASN A 406 20.85 18.49 2.27
C ASN A 406 19.94 17.89 1.21
N VAL A 407 19.58 18.64 0.16
CA VAL A 407 18.77 18.13 -0.95
C VAL A 407 19.45 16.91 -1.58
N PHE A 408 20.75 17.02 -1.93
CA PHE A 408 21.47 15.93 -2.60
C PHE A 408 21.84 14.78 -1.65
N HIS A 409 22.07 15.06 -0.38
CA HIS A 409 22.33 14.03 0.63
C HIS A 409 21.10 13.16 0.89
N PHE A 410 19.90 13.76 0.96
CA PHE A 410 18.66 13.03 1.24
C PHE A 410 17.84 12.68 -0.01
N LEU A 411 18.35 12.90 -1.22
CA LEU A 411 17.59 12.77 -2.48
C LEU A 411 17.04 11.37 -2.76
N GLY A 412 17.81 10.34 -2.47
CA GLY A 412 17.55 8.99 -2.99
C GLY A 412 16.22 8.37 -2.54
N SER A 413 15.88 8.48 -1.24
CA SER A 413 14.63 7.92 -0.71
C SER A 413 13.37 8.65 -1.24
N PRO A 414 13.27 10.00 -1.22
CA PRO A 414 12.16 10.71 -1.85
C PRO A 414 12.05 10.49 -3.36
N TYR A 415 13.17 10.34 -4.06
CA TYR A 415 13.17 9.96 -5.46
C TYR A 415 12.48 8.61 -5.68
N LEU A 416 12.76 7.61 -4.85
CA LEU A 416 12.09 6.31 -4.91
C LEU A 416 10.60 6.41 -4.65
N LEU A 417 10.18 7.20 -3.67
CA LEU A 417 8.77 7.46 -3.39
C LEU A 417 8.07 8.07 -4.63
N ALA A 418 8.69 9.09 -5.22
CA ALA A 418 8.17 9.72 -6.44
C ALA A 418 8.11 8.72 -7.61
N LYS A 419 9.17 7.95 -7.85
CA LYS A 419 9.24 6.93 -8.92
C LYS A 419 8.15 5.89 -8.77
N ASN A 420 7.96 5.34 -7.57
CA ASN A 420 6.97 4.32 -7.28
C ASN A 420 5.53 4.85 -7.42
N CYS A 421 5.26 6.05 -6.94
CA CYS A 421 3.96 6.70 -7.08
C CYS A 421 3.62 6.97 -8.55
N LEU A 422 4.51 7.65 -9.28
CA LEU A 422 4.31 7.98 -10.68
C LEU A 422 4.25 6.75 -11.59
N GLY A 423 4.91 5.64 -11.21
CA GLY A 423 4.84 4.37 -11.93
C GLY A 423 3.46 3.71 -11.86
N LYS A 424 2.69 3.96 -10.79
CA LYS A 424 1.31 3.45 -10.64
C LYS A 424 0.27 4.26 -11.42
N ILE A 425 0.55 5.52 -11.74
CA ILE A 425 -0.37 6.39 -12.49
C ILE A 425 -0.27 6.04 -13.97
N ASN A 426 -1.41 5.69 -14.60
CA ASN A 426 -1.46 5.29 -16.01
C ASN A 426 -0.89 6.38 -16.93
N SER A 427 0.04 6.00 -17.81
CA SER A 427 0.65 6.90 -18.81
C SER A 427 -0.31 7.38 -19.88
N GLU A 428 -1.47 6.73 -20.05
CA GLU A 428 -2.50 7.09 -21.03
C GLU A 428 -3.07 8.50 -20.79
N TYR A 429 -3.11 8.99 -19.55
CA TYR A 429 -3.51 10.38 -19.27
C TYR A 429 -2.68 11.41 -20.04
N GLU A 430 -1.39 11.14 -20.23
CA GLU A 430 -0.52 12.04 -20.99
C GLU A 430 -0.75 11.91 -22.49
N VAL A 431 -0.99 10.69 -23.00
CA VAL A 431 -1.28 10.43 -24.41
C VAL A 431 -2.63 11.08 -24.79
N ILE A 432 -3.66 10.88 -23.98
CA ILE A 432 -4.98 11.51 -24.19
C ILE A 432 -4.86 13.02 -24.15
N GLY A 433 -4.12 13.57 -23.17
CA GLY A 433 -3.87 15.01 -23.09
C GLY A 433 -3.13 15.56 -24.30
N GLU A 434 -2.16 14.82 -24.85
CA GLU A 434 -1.45 15.21 -26.08
C GLU A 434 -2.37 15.20 -27.32
N THR A 435 -3.27 14.22 -27.45
CA THR A 435 -4.25 14.15 -28.54
C THR A 435 -5.28 15.27 -28.47
N LEU A 436 -5.65 15.69 -27.25
CA LEU A 436 -6.56 16.82 -27.00
C LEU A 436 -5.86 18.18 -27.05
N GLY A 437 -4.55 18.25 -27.37
CA GLY A 437 -3.79 19.49 -27.45
C GLY A 437 -3.48 20.14 -26.08
N ILE A 438 -3.72 19.43 -24.95
CA ILE A 438 -3.46 19.93 -23.61
C ILE A 438 -1.95 19.94 -23.34
N SER A 439 -1.43 21.05 -22.79
CA SER A 439 -0.03 21.16 -22.44
C SER A 439 0.35 20.20 -21.30
N ARG A 440 1.54 19.59 -21.35
CA ARG A 440 2.04 18.67 -20.30
C ARG A 440 2.07 19.32 -18.91
N GLY A 441 2.44 20.59 -18.82
CA GLY A 441 2.44 21.31 -17.55
C GLY A 441 1.04 21.39 -16.92
N LYS A 442 -0.02 21.48 -17.75
CA LYS A 442 -1.41 21.46 -17.29
C LYS A 442 -1.80 20.07 -16.80
N ILE A 443 -1.31 19.00 -17.47
CA ILE A 443 -1.55 17.60 -17.05
C ILE A 443 -0.81 17.34 -15.73
N ILE A 444 0.45 17.72 -15.61
CA ILE A 444 1.22 17.57 -14.37
C ILE A 444 0.50 18.26 -13.21
N ARG A 445 0.08 19.53 -13.40
CA ARG A 445 -0.53 20.32 -12.34
C ARG A 445 -1.94 19.88 -11.97
N LYS A 446 -2.77 19.43 -12.95
CA LYS A 446 -4.18 19.11 -12.73
C LYS A 446 -4.47 17.62 -12.56
N VAL A 447 -3.55 16.74 -12.95
CA VAL A 447 -3.73 15.30 -12.89
C VAL A 447 -2.65 14.64 -12.02
N LEU A 448 -1.35 14.80 -12.34
CA LEU A 448 -0.30 14.06 -11.66
C LEU A 448 -0.08 14.54 -10.22
N ILE A 449 0.01 15.85 -9.98
CA ILE A 449 0.21 16.43 -8.63
C ILE A 449 -0.94 16.09 -7.68
N PRO A 450 -2.23 16.28 -8.04
CA PRO A 450 -3.32 15.89 -7.16
C PRO A 450 -3.34 14.39 -6.84
N ASN A 451 -3.15 13.51 -7.84
CA ASN A 451 -3.12 12.06 -7.64
C ASN A 451 -1.85 11.53 -6.92
N SER A 452 -0.90 12.39 -6.61
CA SER A 452 0.30 12.08 -5.83
C SER A 452 0.45 12.99 -4.59
N ALA A 453 -0.60 13.71 -4.21
CA ALA A 453 -0.54 14.71 -3.14
C ALA A 453 -0.10 14.11 -1.81
N SER A 454 -0.63 12.93 -1.43
CA SER A 454 -0.22 12.22 -0.22
C SER A 454 1.26 11.84 -0.23
N THR A 455 1.78 11.36 -1.37
CA THR A 455 3.21 11.04 -1.55
C THR A 455 4.10 12.28 -1.51
N LEU A 456 3.65 13.40 -2.08
CA LEU A 456 4.38 14.67 -2.00
C LEU A 456 4.55 15.15 -0.55
N ILE A 457 3.52 15.00 0.29
CA ILE A 457 3.61 15.31 1.73
C ILE A 457 4.57 14.35 2.44
N GLU A 458 4.59 13.06 2.10
CA GLU A 458 5.55 12.11 2.65
C GLU A 458 7.00 12.44 2.27
N MET A 459 7.24 12.85 1.01
CA MET A 459 8.56 13.32 0.54
C MET A 459 8.99 14.60 1.27
N PHE A 460 8.06 15.56 1.40
CA PHE A 460 8.30 16.81 2.12
C PHE A 460 8.65 16.53 3.59
N SER A 461 7.87 15.69 4.25
CA SER A 461 8.13 15.26 5.63
C SER A 461 9.50 14.61 5.78
N TYR A 462 9.90 13.74 4.85
CA TYR A 462 11.20 13.09 4.87
C TYR A 462 12.35 14.10 4.81
N PHE A 463 12.33 15.03 3.86
CA PHE A 463 13.35 16.07 3.76
C PHE A 463 13.36 16.98 4.99
N PHE A 464 12.19 17.41 5.48
CA PHE A 464 12.07 18.30 6.62
C PHE A 464 12.66 17.68 7.88
N LEU A 465 12.21 16.48 8.25
CA LEU A 465 12.64 15.81 9.47
C LEU A 465 14.13 15.47 9.46
N ASN A 466 14.67 14.99 8.33
CA ASN A 466 16.09 14.67 8.22
C ASN A 466 16.96 15.93 8.23
N SER A 467 16.51 17.05 7.64
CA SER A 467 17.22 18.32 7.70
C SER A 467 17.26 18.92 9.11
N MET A 468 16.22 18.72 9.93
CA MET A 468 16.19 19.19 11.33
C MET A 468 17.22 18.48 12.23
N ILE A 469 17.58 17.22 11.91
CA ILE A 469 18.50 16.41 12.72
C ILE A 469 19.91 16.33 12.13
N THR A 470 20.12 16.82 10.90
CA THR A 470 21.41 16.67 10.21
C THR A 470 22.51 17.46 10.91
N ILE A 471 23.66 16.79 11.09
CA ILE A 471 24.90 17.40 11.62
C ILE A 471 26.02 17.19 10.58
N SER A 472 26.21 15.95 10.14
CA SER A 472 27.38 15.51 9.38
C SER A 472 27.59 16.28 8.08
N ALA A 473 26.54 16.53 7.30
CA ALA A 473 26.63 17.21 6.01
C ALA A 473 26.85 18.72 6.16
N VAL A 474 26.27 19.35 7.19
CA VAL A 474 26.29 20.82 7.36
C VAL A 474 27.40 21.31 8.28
N ALA A 475 27.98 20.45 9.15
CA ALA A 475 28.97 20.82 10.15
C ALA A 475 30.20 21.54 9.57
N PHE A 476 30.57 21.23 8.34
CA PHE A 476 31.72 21.82 7.64
C PHE A 476 31.39 23.08 6.80
N LEU A 477 30.11 23.36 6.57
CA LEU A 477 29.65 24.38 5.62
C LEU A 477 28.98 25.57 6.29
N CYS A 478 28.49 25.39 7.55
CA CYS A 478 27.82 26.45 8.27
C CYS A 478 28.81 27.57 8.70
N SER A 479 28.32 28.82 8.65
CA SER A 479 28.98 30.00 9.24
C SER A 479 28.35 30.33 10.59
N TYR A 480 28.94 31.21 11.37
CA TYR A 480 28.38 31.65 12.66
C TYR A 480 26.91 32.11 12.55
N ASP A 481 26.56 32.74 11.41
CA ASP A 481 25.24 33.33 11.21
C ASP A 481 24.15 32.36 10.83
N ASN A 482 24.45 31.22 10.19
CA ASN A 482 23.47 30.27 9.64
C ASN A 482 23.52 28.88 10.28
N GLN A 483 24.14 28.76 11.45
CA GLN A 483 24.19 27.51 12.19
C GLN A 483 22.80 27.01 12.56
N PRO A 484 22.44 25.77 12.20
CA PRO A 484 21.19 25.15 12.65
C PRO A 484 21.31 24.67 14.12
N LEU A 485 20.14 24.43 14.73
CA LEU A 485 20.03 23.99 16.13
C LEU A 485 20.79 22.69 16.43
N SER A 486 20.84 21.76 15.45
CA SER A 486 21.55 20.49 15.59
C SER A 486 23.07 20.66 15.83
N ILE A 487 23.70 21.72 15.31
CA ILE A 487 25.13 21.99 15.49
C ILE A 487 25.43 22.46 16.92
N LEU A 488 24.49 23.12 17.61
CA LEU A 488 24.67 23.51 19.01
C LEU A 488 24.89 22.29 19.92
N ILE A 489 24.31 21.12 19.60
CA ILE A 489 24.53 19.90 20.34
C ILE A 489 26.05 19.59 20.43
N THR A 490 26.77 19.68 19.29
CA THR A 490 28.21 19.44 19.25
C THR A 490 29.01 20.53 19.96
N THR A 491 28.52 21.77 20.01
CA THR A 491 29.15 22.88 20.71
C THR A 491 29.07 22.70 22.24
N TYR A 492 27.91 22.32 22.76
CA TYR A 492 27.73 22.05 24.17
C TYR A 492 28.42 20.76 24.63
N GLU A 493 28.50 19.73 23.75
CA GLU A 493 29.29 18.52 24.02
C GLU A 493 30.77 18.87 24.25
N LYS A 494 31.40 19.68 23.36
CA LYS A 494 32.79 20.13 23.49
C LYS A 494 33.04 20.91 24.78
N ASN A 495 32.03 21.62 25.27
CA ASN A 495 32.08 22.37 26.53
C ASN A 495 31.67 21.52 27.74
N SER A 496 31.41 20.21 27.59
CA SER A 496 30.94 19.29 28.62
C SER A 496 29.69 19.76 29.39
N ASN A 497 28.81 20.54 28.71
CA ASN A 497 27.55 20.99 29.25
C ASN A 497 26.42 20.09 28.78
N TYR A 498 26.24 18.95 29.48
CA TYR A 498 25.33 17.88 29.09
C TYR A 498 23.86 18.26 29.30
N GLU A 499 23.56 19.12 30.30
CA GLU A 499 22.20 19.59 30.54
C GLU A 499 21.68 20.42 29.38
N MET A 500 22.46 21.39 28.91
CA MET A 500 22.09 22.23 27.77
C MET A 500 22.04 21.42 26.45
N GLN A 501 22.95 20.47 26.27
CA GLN A 501 22.96 19.54 25.15
C GLN A 501 21.65 18.71 25.13
N SER A 502 21.18 18.26 26.31
CA SER A 502 19.96 17.51 26.49
C SER A 502 18.72 18.36 26.19
N VAL A 503 18.68 19.62 26.64
CA VAL A 503 17.57 20.54 26.38
C VAL A 503 17.41 20.80 24.87
N ILE A 504 18.51 20.99 24.14
CA ILE A 504 18.48 21.15 22.68
C ILE A 504 17.96 19.89 22.01
N SER A 505 18.45 18.72 22.43
CA SER A 505 17.98 17.42 21.94
C SER A 505 16.47 17.22 22.17
N LEU A 506 15.96 17.64 23.34
CA LEU A 506 14.54 17.63 23.70
C LEU A 506 13.71 18.55 22.79
N ILE A 507 14.20 19.76 22.51
CA ILE A 507 13.52 20.71 21.61
C ILE A 507 13.45 20.14 20.20
N ILE A 508 14.53 19.57 19.66
CA ILE A 508 14.56 18.94 18.32
C ILE A 508 13.58 17.77 18.29
N LEU A 509 13.58 16.91 19.30
CA LEU A 509 12.65 15.78 19.41
C LEU A 509 11.19 16.24 19.41
N ALA A 510 10.85 17.24 20.24
CA ALA A 510 9.50 17.79 20.35
C ALA A 510 9.01 18.38 19.01
N LEU A 511 9.87 19.17 18.34
CA LEU A 511 9.56 19.76 17.04
C LEU A 511 9.37 18.69 15.96
N ASN A 512 10.22 17.68 15.93
CA ASN A 512 10.12 16.59 14.96
C ASN A 512 8.89 15.71 15.19
N ILE A 513 8.52 15.44 16.45
CA ILE A 513 7.26 14.75 16.78
C ILE A 513 6.06 15.58 16.29
N LEU A 514 6.05 16.88 16.62
CA LEU A 514 4.98 17.79 16.18
C LEU A 514 4.87 17.82 14.64
N ALA A 515 5.98 18.03 13.95
CA ALA A 515 6.03 18.03 12.50
C ALA A 515 5.54 16.68 11.91
N ARG A 516 6.00 15.56 12.46
CA ARG A 516 5.57 14.21 12.04
C ARG A 516 4.06 14.02 12.21
N VAL A 517 3.49 14.44 13.33
CA VAL A 517 2.04 14.35 13.59
C VAL A 517 1.27 15.20 12.57
N ILE A 518 1.70 16.44 12.34
CA ILE A 518 1.06 17.34 11.38
C ILE A 518 1.12 16.74 9.96
N PHE A 519 2.29 16.34 9.47
CA PHE A 519 2.43 15.78 8.12
C PHE A 519 1.67 14.47 7.95
N THR A 520 1.66 13.61 8.98
CA THR A 520 0.88 12.37 8.95
C THR A 520 -0.62 12.64 8.93
N ALA A 521 -1.11 13.61 9.70
CA ALA A 521 -2.51 14.00 9.71
C ALA A 521 -2.94 14.57 8.34
N VAL A 522 -2.11 15.43 7.73
CA VAL A 522 -2.35 15.98 6.38
C VAL A 522 -2.32 14.88 5.32
N SER A 523 -1.32 14.00 5.32
CA SER A 523 -1.23 12.87 4.37
C SER A 523 -2.44 11.94 4.47
N ASN A 524 -2.86 11.58 5.70
CA ASN A 524 -4.05 10.74 5.92
C ASN A 524 -5.35 11.46 5.50
N GLY A 525 -5.44 12.76 5.71
CA GLY A 525 -6.55 13.59 5.23
C GLY A 525 -6.65 13.57 3.71
N LEU A 526 -5.51 13.72 3.02
CA LEU A 526 -5.44 13.65 1.56
C LEU A 526 -5.77 12.25 1.04
N LYS A 527 -5.22 11.18 1.61
CA LYS A 527 -5.57 9.79 1.25
C LYS A 527 -7.07 9.51 1.42
N LYS A 528 -7.68 10.06 2.48
CA LYS A 528 -9.12 9.93 2.70
C LYS A 528 -9.94 10.80 1.73
N ALA A 529 -9.40 11.92 1.26
CA ALA A 529 -10.00 12.73 0.21
C ALA A 529 -9.84 12.05 -1.16
N GLU A 530 -8.64 11.51 -1.47
CA GLU A 530 -8.36 10.70 -2.66
C GLU A 530 -9.31 9.49 -2.74
N SER A 531 -9.47 8.72 -1.65
CA SER A 531 -10.42 7.59 -1.60
C SER A 531 -11.88 8.03 -1.68
N LYS A 532 -12.23 9.21 -1.13
CA LYS A 532 -13.58 9.79 -1.30
C LYS A 532 -13.79 10.39 -2.71
N GLU A 533 -12.75 10.86 -3.38
CA GLU A 533 -12.82 11.27 -4.79
C GLU A 533 -12.85 10.04 -5.73
N GLU A 534 -12.19 8.94 -5.38
CA GLU A 534 -12.39 7.64 -6.05
C GLU A 534 -13.80 7.07 -5.78
N GLU A 535 -14.37 7.29 -4.59
CA GLU A 535 -15.74 6.91 -4.24
C GLU A 535 -16.79 7.97 -4.64
N GLY A 536 -16.46 9.25 -4.75
CA GLY A 536 -17.41 10.34 -4.92
C GLY A 536 -17.17 11.30 -6.08
N GLY A 537 -16.00 11.29 -6.73
CA GLY A 537 -15.64 12.21 -7.83
C GLY A 537 -16.00 11.72 -9.24
N PHE A 538 -16.31 10.43 -9.40
CA PHE A 538 -16.81 9.81 -10.62
C PHE A 538 -18.03 8.91 -10.38
N GLY A 539 -18.54 8.82 -9.16
CA GLY A 539 -19.74 8.06 -8.84
C GLY A 539 -20.99 8.83 -9.26
N LEU A 540 -21.90 8.13 -9.94
CA LEU A 540 -23.28 8.59 -10.12
C LEU A 540 -23.99 8.49 -8.78
N THR A 541 -24.88 9.44 -8.47
CA THR A 541 -25.88 9.20 -7.43
C THR A 541 -26.81 8.07 -7.88
N GLU A 542 -27.49 7.42 -6.96
CA GLU A 542 -28.42 6.35 -7.28
C GLU A 542 -29.52 6.80 -8.24
N GLU A 543 -30.01 8.03 -8.09
CA GLU A 543 -31.01 8.63 -8.98
C GLU A 543 -30.43 8.85 -10.39
N GLU A 544 -29.20 9.40 -10.51
CA GLU A 544 -28.50 9.58 -11.78
C GLU A 544 -28.21 8.24 -12.47
N PHE A 545 -27.76 7.24 -11.70
CA PHE A 545 -27.53 5.89 -12.19
C PHE A 545 -28.82 5.29 -12.78
N ASN A 546 -29.94 5.41 -12.06
CA ASN A 546 -31.21 4.87 -12.52
C ASN A 546 -31.71 5.53 -13.82
N VAL A 547 -31.49 6.84 -13.96
CA VAL A 547 -31.82 7.55 -15.20
C VAL A 547 -30.97 7.07 -16.36
N LEU A 548 -29.64 7.05 -16.17
CA LEU A 548 -28.68 6.67 -17.21
C LEU A 548 -28.83 5.21 -17.63
N THR A 549 -29.06 4.28 -16.69
CA THR A 549 -29.27 2.87 -17.00
C THR A 549 -30.56 2.63 -17.77
N ARG A 550 -31.64 3.38 -17.47
CA ARG A 550 -32.89 3.33 -18.21
C ARG A 550 -32.70 3.79 -19.66
N LEU A 551 -31.97 4.89 -19.88
CA LEU A 551 -31.66 5.39 -21.22
C LEU A 551 -30.70 4.46 -22.00
N ALA A 552 -29.73 3.85 -21.33
CA ALA A 552 -28.82 2.86 -21.94
C ALA A 552 -29.57 1.60 -22.39
N GLY A 553 -30.48 1.06 -21.56
CA GLY A 553 -31.27 -0.11 -21.90
C GLY A 553 -32.19 0.10 -23.10
N GLN A 554 -32.71 1.31 -23.30
CA GLN A 554 -33.49 1.66 -24.47
C GLN A 554 -32.63 1.71 -25.76
N ARG A 555 -31.38 2.15 -25.69
CA ARG A 555 -30.42 2.14 -26.80
C ARG A 555 -30.09 0.70 -27.23
N ASP A 556 -29.88 -0.21 -26.26
CA ASP A 556 -29.50 -1.61 -26.53
C ASP A 556 -30.67 -2.42 -27.16
N SER A 557 -31.90 -2.22 -26.67
CA SER A 557 -33.10 -2.89 -27.20
C SER A 557 -33.40 -2.52 -28.66
N ALA A 558 -33.05 -1.33 -29.04
CA ALA A 558 -33.22 -0.82 -30.38
C ALA A 558 -32.12 -1.28 -31.35
N ALA A 559 -30.88 -1.40 -30.87
CA ALA A 559 -29.81 -2.00 -31.69
C ALA A 559 -30.12 -3.46 -32.04
N SER A 560 -30.75 -4.21 -31.11
CA SER A 560 -31.14 -5.61 -31.34
C SER A 560 -32.34 -5.76 -32.33
N SER A 561 -33.28 -4.83 -32.30
CA SER A 561 -34.44 -4.87 -33.21
C SER A 561 -34.05 -4.49 -34.66
N SER A 562 -33.04 -3.66 -34.87
CA SER A 562 -32.52 -3.31 -36.21
C SER A 562 -31.72 -4.44 -36.86
N VAL A 563 -31.07 -5.31 -36.09
CA VAL A 563 -30.34 -6.48 -36.60
C VAL A 563 -31.30 -7.60 -37.02
N SER A 564 -32.44 -7.78 -36.36
CA SER A 564 -33.42 -8.81 -36.72
C SER A 564 -34.24 -8.44 -37.98
N SER A 565 -34.33 -7.16 -38.36
CA SER A 565 -34.99 -6.72 -39.61
C SER A 565 -34.10 -6.78 -40.87
N CYS A 566 -32.78 -6.99 -40.74
CA CYS A 566 -31.82 -7.05 -41.85
C CYS A 566 -31.59 -8.48 -42.41
N VAL A 567 -32.28 -9.51 -41.91
CA VAL A 567 -32.08 -10.91 -42.38
C VAL A 567 -33.00 -11.29 -43.54
N ASN A 568 -33.99 -10.47 -43.90
CA ASN A 568 -34.86 -10.71 -45.03
C ASN A 568 -34.90 -9.45 -45.92
N ASP A 569 -33.99 -9.28 -46.84
CA ASP A 569 -34.09 -8.72 -48.19
C ASP A 569 -32.74 -8.10 -48.62
N GLY A 570 -32.43 -8.32 -49.91
CA GLY A 570 -31.16 -7.94 -50.55
C GLY A 570 -30.90 -6.41 -50.65
N PRO A 571 -29.72 -5.99 -51.13
CA PRO A 571 -29.20 -4.65 -50.87
C PRO A 571 -29.93 -3.54 -51.61
N PRO A 572 -30.30 -2.45 -50.96
CA PRO A 572 -30.36 -1.15 -51.60
C PRO A 572 -29.30 -0.19 -51.04
N ASP A 573 -28.49 0.31 -51.94
CA ASP A 573 -27.76 1.57 -51.84
C ASP A 573 -28.73 2.69 -51.47
N THR A 574 -28.58 3.25 -50.26
CA THR A 574 -28.87 4.67 -49.95
C THR A 574 -28.53 4.93 -48.46
N GLY A 575 -27.69 5.93 -48.21
CA GLY A 575 -27.32 6.40 -46.88
C GLY A 575 -28.54 6.87 -46.06
N PHE A 576 -28.91 6.08 -45.05
CA PHE A 576 -29.80 6.52 -44.00
C PHE A 576 -29.04 6.61 -42.68
N PRO A 577 -29.27 7.67 -41.87
CA PRO A 577 -28.70 7.77 -40.53
C PRO A 577 -29.26 6.67 -39.63
N ALA A 578 -28.38 6.10 -38.78
CA ALA A 578 -28.77 5.11 -37.77
C ALA A 578 -29.99 5.58 -36.96
N PRO A 579 -30.94 4.70 -36.62
CA PRO A 579 -32.12 5.07 -35.85
C PRO A 579 -31.70 5.56 -34.47
N GLN A 580 -31.91 6.84 -34.20
CA GLN A 580 -31.69 7.49 -32.93
C GLN A 580 -32.93 7.22 -32.05
N HIS A 581 -32.76 6.50 -30.92
CA HIS A 581 -33.83 6.25 -29.97
C HIS A 581 -33.96 7.37 -28.98
N LYS A 582 -35.08 8.00 -28.98
CA LYS A 582 -35.44 9.23 -28.30
C LYS A 582 -36.53 8.96 -27.28
N THR A 583 -36.33 9.42 -26.05
CA THR A 583 -37.31 9.30 -24.95
C THR A 583 -37.86 10.67 -24.60
N ALA A 584 -39.18 10.82 -24.57
CA ALA A 584 -39.84 12.06 -24.15
C ALA A 584 -39.56 12.33 -22.66
N PRO A 585 -39.14 13.55 -22.28
CA PRO A 585 -38.91 13.91 -20.88
C PRO A 585 -40.13 13.67 -19.98
N GLU A 586 -41.32 13.85 -20.51
CA GLU A 586 -42.60 13.62 -19.81
C GLU A 586 -42.76 12.15 -19.35
N SER A 587 -42.26 11.18 -20.12
CA SER A 587 -42.31 9.76 -19.74
C SER A 587 -41.26 9.40 -18.66
N LEU A 588 -40.21 10.17 -18.52
CA LEU A 588 -39.22 10.05 -17.45
C LEU A 588 -39.75 10.72 -16.18
N VAL A 589 -40.35 11.90 -16.29
CA VAL A 589 -40.96 12.65 -15.17
C VAL A 589 -42.14 11.91 -14.58
N SER A 590 -42.99 11.30 -15.40
CA SER A 590 -44.11 10.43 -14.92
C SER A 590 -43.60 9.17 -14.20
N GLY A 591 -42.34 8.78 -14.44
CA GLY A 591 -41.63 7.71 -13.72
C GLY A 591 -40.90 8.18 -12.43
N GLY A 592 -41.20 9.39 -11.92
CA GLY A 592 -40.65 9.90 -10.63
C GLY A 592 -39.33 10.65 -10.75
N ILE A 593 -38.80 10.95 -11.96
CA ILE A 593 -37.55 11.71 -12.17
C ILE A 593 -37.85 13.21 -12.14
N THR A 594 -37.11 13.95 -11.36
CA THR A 594 -37.27 15.39 -11.26
C THR A 594 -36.71 16.13 -12.48
N PRO A 595 -37.38 17.18 -13.02
CA PRO A 595 -36.85 17.98 -14.12
C PRO A 595 -35.50 18.60 -13.83
N ARG A 596 -35.19 18.89 -12.56
CA ARG A 596 -33.91 19.41 -12.11
C ARG A 596 -32.77 18.39 -12.33
N LEU A 597 -33.02 17.11 -12.07
CA LEU A 597 -32.03 16.03 -12.28
C LEU A 597 -31.69 15.88 -13.77
N LEU A 598 -32.67 15.97 -14.67
CA LEU A 598 -32.43 15.94 -16.10
C LEU A 598 -31.58 17.13 -16.55
N HIS A 599 -31.87 18.32 -16.03
CA HIS A 599 -31.09 19.52 -16.32
C HIS A 599 -29.64 19.39 -15.83
N ASP A 600 -29.41 18.91 -14.59
CA ASP A 600 -28.06 18.68 -14.04
C ASP A 600 -27.27 17.62 -14.86
N LEU A 601 -27.95 16.56 -15.34
CA LEU A 601 -27.31 15.56 -16.21
C LEU A 601 -26.95 16.14 -17.59
N ALA A 602 -27.79 17.01 -18.14
CA ALA A 602 -27.53 17.70 -19.41
C ALA A 602 -26.39 18.71 -19.30
N GLU A 603 -26.33 19.52 -18.21
CA GLU A 603 -25.20 20.44 -17.94
C GLU A 603 -23.86 19.68 -17.82
N ARG A 604 -23.87 18.49 -17.23
CA ARG A 604 -22.70 17.62 -17.11
C ARG A 604 -22.39 16.87 -18.41
N ASN A 605 -23.18 17.05 -19.47
CA ASN A 605 -23.08 16.33 -20.75
C ASN A 605 -23.16 14.79 -20.58
N LEU A 606 -23.98 14.30 -19.66
CA LEU A 606 -24.24 12.87 -19.46
C LEU A 606 -25.44 12.39 -20.31
N ILE A 607 -26.33 13.30 -20.65
CA ILE A 607 -27.43 13.10 -21.59
C ILE A 607 -27.39 14.19 -22.65
N ASN A 608 -27.93 13.90 -23.84
CA ASN A 608 -28.15 14.86 -24.91
C ASN A 608 -29.64 15.17 -25.01
N GLU A 609 -30.03 16.46 -24.97
CA GLU A 609 -31.36 16.92 -25.30
C GLU A 609 -31.43 17.15 -26.82
N LEU A 610 -32.40 16.54 -27.47
CA LEU A 610 -32.60 16.65 -28.94
C LEU A 610 -33.58 17.76 -29.28
N ALA A 611 -33.54 18.22 -30.53
CA ALA A 611 -34.36 19.34 -31.01
C ALA A 611 -35.87 19.09 -30.92
N ASP A 612 -36.30 17.85 -30.79
CA ASP A 612 -37.68 17.43 -30.59
C ASP A 612 -38.10 17.30 -29.11
N GLY A 613 -37.23 17.75 -28.19
CA GLY A 613 -37.47 17.68 -26.74
C GLY A 613 -37.24 16.29 -26.13
N THR A 614 -36.77 15.31 -26.90
CA THR A 614 -36.44 13.98 -26.37
C THR A 614 -35.02 13.96 -25.79
N VAL A 615 -34.70 12.97 -24.90
CA VAL A 615 -33.37 12.81 -24.29
C VAL A 615 -32.79 11.46 -24.63
N GLU A 616 -31.48 11.43 -24.85
CA GLU A 616 -30.71 10.22 -25.06
C GLU A 616 -29.44 10.21 -24.18
N ILE A 617 -28.91 9.02 -23.89
CA ILE A 617 -27.65 8.91 -23.18
C ILE A 617 -26.47 9.32 -24.06
N SER A 618 -25.59 10.16 -23.56
CA SER A 618 -24.38 10.56 -24.27
C SER A 618 -23.29 9.51 -24.18
N GLU A 619 -22.24 9.60 -25.04
CA GLU A 619 -21.02 8.78 -24.93
C GLU A 619 -20.32 8.96 -23.55
N LYS A 620 -20.43 10.16 -22.96
CA LYS A 620 -19.91 10.43 -21.63
C LYS A 620 -20.76 9.75 -20.54
N GLY A 621 -22.08 9.75 -20.69
CA GLY A 621 -23.00 9.04 -19.81
C GLY A 621 -22.74 7.53 -19.80
N LEU A 622 -22.53 6.93 -21.00
CA LEU A 622 -22.15 5.50 -21.09
C LEU A 622 -20.82 5.20 -20.40
N ARG A 623 -19.80 6.07 -20.55
CA ARG A 623 -18.52 5.92 -19.82
C ARG A 623 -18.68 6.03 -18.32
N MET A 624 -19.62 6.85 -17.83
CA MET A 624 -19.93 6.97 -16.42
C MET A 624 -20.65 5.74 -15.84
N LEU A 625 -21.37 4.98 -16.68
CA LEU A 625 -21.97 3.69 -16.32
C LEU A 625 -20.96 2.53 -16.33
N GLU A 626 -19.83 2.64 -17.06
CA GLU A 626 -18.89 1.53 -17.23
C GLU A 626 -18.31 0.95 -15.92
N PRO A 627 -18.03 1.74 -14.84
CA PRO A 627 -17.65 1.20 -13.53
C PRO A 627 -18.71 0.30 -12.88
N TYR A 628 -19.98 0.46 -13.22
CA TYR A 628 -21.11 -0.29 -12.70
C TYR A 628 -21.49 -1.49 -13.59
N ARG A 629 -20.81 -1.68 -14.72
CA ARG A 629 -21.06 -2.81 -15.65
C ARG A 629 -20.66 -4.13 -15.00
N VAL A 630 -21.59 -5.07 -14.98
CA VAL A 630 -21.36 -6.43 -14.54
C VAL A 630 -20.71 -7.23 -15.66
N ARG A 631 -19.62 -7.94 -15.38
CA ARG A 631 -18.86 -8.70 -16.39
C ARG A 631 -18.69 -10.16 -16.01
N LYS A 632 -18.99 -10.53 -14.76
CA LYS A 632 -18.70 -11.85 -14.18
C LYS A 632 -19.96 -12.47 -13.59
N ALA A 633 -20.04 -13.80 -13.69
CA ALA A 633 -21.04 -14.59 -12.97
C ALA A 633 -20.40 -15.91 -12.48
N ILE A 634 -20.89 -16.39 -11.33
CA ILE A 634 -20.58 -17.70 -10.75
C ILE A 634 -21.88 -18.46 -10.64
N ILE A 635 -21.93 -19.67 -11.20
CA ILE A 635 -23.10 -20.54 -11.18
C ILE A 635 -22.78 -21.79 -10.36
N LEU A 636 -23.59 -22.09 -9.34
CA LEU A 636 -23.41 -23.20 -8.42
C LEU A 636 -24.16 -24.42 -8.94
N ALA A 637 -23.45 -25.38 -9.57
CA ALA A 637 -24.00 -26.51 -10.29
C ALA A 637 -23.46 -27.86 -9.80
N ALA A 638 -22.97 -27.94 -8.55
CA ALA A 638 -22.26 -29.14 -8.07
C ALA A 638 -23.16 -30.20 -7.41
N GLY A 639 -24.43 -29.87 -7.10
CA GLY A 639 -25.35 -30.70 -6.32
C GLY A 639 -25.87 -31.97 -7.03
N PHE A 640 -26.34 -32.95 -6.27
CA PHE A 640 -26.90 -34.22 -6.77
C PHE A 640 -28.26 -34.07 -7.44
N GLY A 641 -29.08 -33.10 -7.04
CA GLY A 641 -30.46 -32.96 -7.53
C GLY A 641 -31.36 -34.14 -7.17
N GLN A 642 -31.21 -34.77 -6.02
CA GLN A 642 -31.90 -36.01 -5.61
C GLN A 642 -33.42 -35.91 -5.69
N ARG A 643 -34.01 -34.75 -5.40
CA ARG A 643 -35.46 -34.50 -5.44
C ARG A 643 -36.06 -34.59 -6.87
N LEU A 644 -35.18 -34.50 -7.90
CA LEU A 644 -35.56 -34.62 -9.30
C LEU A 644 -35.34 -36.04 -9.86
N ALA A 645 -34.97 -36.98 -9.02
CA ALA A 645 -34.88 -38.40 -9.45
C ALA A 645 -36.28 -38.91 -9.94
N PRO A 646 -36.31 -39.79 -10.96
CA PRO A 646 -35.19 -40.59 -11.46
C PRO A 646 -34.36 -39.95 -12.55
N VAL A 647 -34.72 -38.79 -13.08
CA VAL A 647 -34.03 -38.10 -14.19
C VAL A 647 -32.57 -37.79 -13.85
N THR A 648 -32.33 -37.34 -12.62
CA THR A 648 -30.99 -36.97 -12.16
C THR A 648 -30.09 -38.17 -11.85
N LEU A 649 -30.61 -39.40 -11.91
CA LEU A 649 -29.75 -40.59 -11.90
C LEU A 649 -28.86 -40.66 -13.15
N ASP A 650 -29.30 -40.14 -14.27
CA ASP A 650 -28.60 -40.17 -15.54
C ASP A 650 -28.02 -38.82 -15.95
N THR A 651 -28.71 -37.69 -15.66
CA THR A 651 -28.34 -36.34 -16.11
C THR A 651 -28.30 -35.37 -14.91
N PRO A 652 -27.22 -34.60 -14.69
CA PRO A 652 -27.21 -33.56 -13.64
C PRO A 652 -28.38 -32.60 -13.78
N LYS A 653 -28.98 -32.17 -12.67
CA LYS A 653 -30.18 -31.29 -12.62
C LYS A 653 -30.06 -30.09 -13.58
N PRO A 654 -28.94 -29.32 -13.62
CA PRO A 654 -28.80 -28.17 -14.53
C PRO A 654 -28.84 -28.51 -16.01
N LEU A 655 -28.50 -29.74 -16.41
CA LEU A 655 -28.49 -30.22 -17.78
C LEU A 655 -29.78 -30.91 -18.21
N VAL A 656 -30.75 -31.06 -17.32
CA VAL A 656 -32.09 -31.60 -17.65
C VAL A 656 -32.76 -30.68 -18.67
N LYS A 657 -33.34 -31.29 -19.71
CA LYS A 657 -34.03 -30.53 -20.79
C LYS A 657 -35.49 -30.38 -20.44
N VAL A 658 -35.95 -29.14 -20.34
CA VAL A 658 -37.37 -28.81 -20.18
C VAL A 658 -37.89 -28.21 -21.51
N LYS A 659 -38.91 -28.89 -22.11
CA LYS A 659 -39.40 -28.52 -23.47
C LYS A 659 -38.28 -28.45 -24.49
N GLY A 660 -37.26 -29.31 -24.36
CA GLY A 660 -36.15 -29.40 -25.30
C GLY A 660 -34.93 -28.49 -25.01
N VAL A 661 -35.03 -27.55 -24.09
CA VAL A 661 -33.96 -26.62 -23.66
C VAL A 661 -33.42 -27.04 -22.28
N ARG A 662 -32.08 -27.07 -22.12
CA ARG A 662 -31.49 -27.35 -20.79
C ARG A 662 -31.82 -26.22 -19.83
N ILE A 663 -32.12 -26.55 -18.58
CA ILE A 663 -32.41 -25.56 -17.52
C ILE A 663 -31.31 -24.49 -17.49
N LEU A 664 -30.06 -24.91 -17.45
CA LEU A 664 -28.90 -24.03 -17.36
C LEU A 664 -28.72 -23.11 -18.59
N ASP A 665 -29.15 -23.56 -19.78
CA ASP A 665 -29.05 -22.78 -21.01
C ASP A 665 -29.85 -21.46 -20.93
N THR A 666 -31.00 -21.47 -20.26
CA THR A 666 -31.83 -20.27 -20.09
C THR A 666 -31.12 -19.17 -19.27
N LEU A 667 -30.40 -19.56 -18.23
CA LEU A 667 -29.60 -18.66 -17.42
C LEU A 667 -28.36 -18.16 -18.17
N LEU A 668 -27.67 -19.07 -18.89
CA LEU A 668 -26.49 -18.71 -19.70
C LEU A 668 -26.86 -17.75 -20.83
N ASP A 669 -27.96 -17.99 -21.52
CA ASP A 669 -28.45 -17.11 -22.60
C ASP A 669 -28.83 -15.72 -22.03
N ALA A 670 -29.48 -15.65 -20.86
CA ALA A 670 -29.83 -14.39 -20.20
C ALA A 670 -28.57 -13.60 -19.78
N LEU A 671 -27.57 -14.24 -19.17
CA LEU A 671 -26.30 -13.61 -18.79
C LEU A 671 -25.55 -13.08 -20.03
N MET A 672 -25.45 -13.89 -21.09
CA MET A 672 -24.74 -13.50 -22.31
C MET A 672 -25.47 -12.39 -23.06
N ALA A 673 -26.79 -12.37 -23.08
CA ALA A 673 -27.58 -11.29 -23.68
C ALA A 673 -27.30 -9.92 -23.02
N LYS A 674 -26.90 -9.91 -21.72
CA LYS A 674 -26.51 -8.71 -20.98
C LYS A 674 -25.00 -8.40 -21.06
N GLY A 675 -24.24 -9.14 -21.90
CA GLY A 675 -22.81 -8.95 -22.09
C GLY A 675 -21.96 -9.52 -20.97
N ILE A 676 -22.50 -10.39 -20.10
CA ILE A 676 -21.78 -11.07 -19.03
C ILE A 676 -21.18 -12.36 -19.61
N THR A 677 -19.94 -12.30 -20.07
CA THR A 677 -19.26 -13.41 -20.78
C THR A 677 -18.23 -14.17 -19.94
N ASN A 678 -17.78 -13.60 -18.81
CA ASN A 678 -16.85 -14.27 -17.90
C ASN A 678 -17.62 -15.08 -16.85
N ILE A 679 -18.14 -16.24 -17.28
CA ILE A 679 -18.99 -17.11 -16.48
C ILE A 679 -18.16 -18.28 -15.95
N THR A 680 -18.23 -18.52 -14.64
CA THR A 680 -17.62 -19.67 -13.96
C THR A 680 -18.72 -20.58 -13.45
N ILE A 681 -18.75 -21.84 -13.90
CA ILE A 681 -19.66 -22.87 -13.40
C ILE A 681 -18.91 -23.76 -12.42
N VAL A 682 -19.41 -23.86 -11.19
CA VAL A 682 -18.88 -24.78 -10.18
C VAL A 682 -19.61 -26.10 -10.29
N ARG A 683 -18.91 -27.13 -10.73
CA ARG A 683 -19.47 -28.46 -11.02
C ARG A 683 -18.97 -29.53 -10.06
N GLY A 684 -19.72 -30.58 -9.84
CA GLY A 684 -19.38 -31.68 -8.94
C GLY A 684 -19.95 -33.02 -9.43
N TYR A 685 -21.23 -33.28 -9.14
CA TYR A 685 -21.89 -34.51 -9.57
C TYR A 685 -21.91 -34.64 -11.10
N LYS A 686 -21.42 -35.79 -11.64
CA LYS A 686 -21.32 -36.10 -13.09
C LYS A 686 -20.72 -34.95 -13.90
N LYS A 687 -19.68 -34.34 -13.40
CA LYS A 687 -19.04 -33.11 -13.91
C LYS A 687 -18.64 -33.18 -15.39
N GLU A 688 -18.32 -34.38 -15.88
CA GLU A 688 -17.89 -34.62 -17.26
C GLU A 688 -18.99 -34.28 -18.29
N GLN A 689 -20.27 -34.40 -17.91
CA GLN A 689 -21.38 -34.07 -18.81
C GLN A 689 -21.50 -32.56 -19.06
N PHE A 690 -20.92 -31.71 -18.20
CA PHE A 690 -20.93 -30.27 -18.41
C PHE A 690 -20.01 -29.81 -19.58
N ASP A 691 -19.09 -30.67 -20.03
CA ASP A 691 -18.19 -30.33 -21.14
C ASP A 691 -18.96 -30.07 -22.45
N GLU A 692 -20.17 -30.64 -22.63
CA GLU A 692 -21.06 -30.36 -23.76
C GLU A 692 -21.48 -28.87 -23.84
N LEU A 693 -21.44 -28.14 -22.73
CA LEU A 693 -21.78 -26.72 -22.70
C LEU A 693 -20.78 -25.88 -23.53
N LEU A 694 -19.53 -26.31 -23.62
CA LEU A 694 -18.47 -25.58 -24.35
C LEU A 694 -18.73 -25.51 -25.86
N GLU A 695 -19.52 -26.40 -26.41
CA GLU A 695 -19.92 -26.34 -27.85
C GLU A 695 -20.77 -25.09 -28.13
N LYS A 696 -21.72 -24.75 -27.26
CA LYS A 696 -22.57 -23.57 -27.36
C LYS A 696 -21.97 -22.33 -26.68
N TYR A 697 -21.24 -22.53 -25.55
CA TYR A 697 -20.72 -21.45 -24.71
C TYR A 697 -19.20 -21.55 -24.49
N PRO A 698 -18.36 -21.28 -25.50
CA PRO A 698 -16.90 -21.50 -25.43
C PRO A 698 -16.17 -20.59 -24.43
N THR A 699 -16.78 -19.53 -23.93
CA THR A 699 -16.22 -18.61 -22.95
C THR A 699 -16.42 -19.05 -21.50
N VAL A 700 -17.26 -20.05 -21.26
CA VAL A 700 -17.53 -20.60 -19.92
C VAL A 700 -16.30 -21.32 -19.38
N ARG A 701 -16.07 -21.21 -18.09
CA ARG A 701 -14.99 -21.88 -17.34
C ARG A 701 -15.56 -22.74 -16.24
N PHE A 702 -14.90 -23.88 -16.00
CA PHE A 702 -15.30 -24.78 -14.93
C PHE A 702 -14.35 -24.68 -13.73
N VAL A 703 -14.95 -24.83 -12.53
CA VAL A 703 -14.26 -25.08 -11.27
C VAL A 703 -14.86 -26.36 -10.70
N ASP A 704 -14.02 -27.33 -10.41
CA ASP A 704 -14.48 -28.60 -9.84
C ASP A 704 -14.56 -28.47 -8.31
N ASN A 705 -15.72 -28.88 -7.74
CA ASN A 705 -15.89 -29.03 -6.30
C ASN A 705 -15.74 -30.51 -5.92
N PRO A 706 -14.62 -30.95 -5.36
CA PRO A 706 -14.43 -32.34 -4.95
C PRO A 706 -15.20 -32.72 -3.67
N GLU A 707 -15.69 -31.72 -2.93
CA GLU A 707 -16.41 -31.91 -1.66
C GLU A 707 -17.94 -31.83 -1.81
N PHE A 708 -18.45 -31.91 -3.06
CA PHE A 708 -19.88 -31.76 -3.36
C PHE A 708 -20.78 -32.78 -2.62
N ASN A 709 -20.23 -33.92 -2.18
CA ASN A 709 -20.90 -34.96 -1.42
C ASN A 709 -20.58 -34.96 0.09
N LEU A 710 -19.71 -34.06 0.55
CA LEU A 710 -19.24 -33.98 1.93
C LEU A 710 -19.65 -32.67 2.63
N ALA A 711 -20.03 -31.68 1.86
CA ALA A 711 -20.37 -30.35 2.34
C ALA A 711 -21.51 -29.76 1.52
N ASN A 712 -22.22 -28.78 2.08
CA ASN A 712 -23.29 -28.05 1.39
C ASN A 712 -22.74 -27.07 0.34
N ASN A 713 -23.62 -26.29 -0.35
CA ASN A 713 -23.28 -25.38 -1.45
C ASN A 713 -22.26 -24.30 -1.07
N ILE A 714 -22.05 -24.01 0.24
CA ILE A 714 -20.94 -23.17 0.71
C ILE A 714 -19.58 -23.66 0.20
N SER A 715 -19.38 -24.99 0.09
CA SER A 715 -18.14 -25.56 -0.45
C SER A 715 -17.92 -25.17 -1.91
N SER A 716 -18.97 -25.12 -2.72
CA SER A 716 -18.90 -24.72 -4.11
C SER A 716 -18.37 -23.30 -4.26
N LEU A 717 -18.87 -22.37 -3.46
CA LEU A 717 -18.42 -20.98 -3.51
C LEU A 717 -17.01 -20.80 -2.92
N VAL A 718 -16.62 -21.60 -1.93
CA VAL A 718 -15.25 -21.63 -1.36
C VAL A 718 -14.23 -22.11 -2.40
N HIS A 719 -14.54 -23.11 -3.21
CA HIS A 719 -13.67 -23.56 -4.30
C HIS A 719 -13.55 -22.53 -5.45
N ALA A 720 -14.58 -21.69 -5.62
CA ALA A 720 -14.57 -20.60 -6.59
C ALA A 720 -14.17 -19.22 -5.98
N ILE A 721 -13.61 -19.19 -4.79
CA ILE A 721 -13.40 -17.95 -4.00
C ILE A 721 -12.57 -16.89 -4.74
N ASP A 722 -11.58 -17.31 -5.52
CA ASP A 722 -10.73 -16.40 -6.32
C ASP A 722 -11.50 -15.76 -7.51
N ARG A 723 -12.71 -16.24 -7.81
CA ARG A 723 -13.57 -15.73 -8.88
C ARG A 723 -14.57 -14.69 -8.39
N ILE A 724 -14.77 -14.60 -7.08
CA ILE A 724 -15.69 -13.64 -6.45
C ILE A 724 -15.09 -12.23 -6.58
N ASP A 725 -15.63 -11.44 -7.50
CA ASP A 725 -15.25 -10.03 -7.70
C ASP A 725 -16.26 -9.35 -8.61
N ARG A 726 -17.08 -8.46 -8.07
CA ARG A 726 -18.18 -7.77 -8.76
C ARG A 726 -18.95 -8.71 -9.70
N CYS A 727 -19.65 -9.66 -9.14
CA CYS A 727 -20.22 -10.76 -9.90
C CYS A 727 -21.67 -11.09 -9.46
N TYR A 728 -22.43 -11.65 -10.39
CA TYR A 728 -23.61 -12.42 -10.05
C TYR A 728 -23.19 -13.76 -9.44
N ILE A 729 -23.92 -14.21 -8.43
CA ILE A 729 -23.88 -15.58 -7.89
C ILE A 729 -25.30 -16.16 -8.08
N CYS A 730 -25.38 -17.23 -8.85
CA CYS A 730 -26.66 -17.84 -9.24
C CYS A 730 -26.68 -19.34 -8.90
N GLU A 731 -27.84 -19.86 -8.53
CA GLU A 731 -28.09 -21.29 -8.51
C GLU A 731 -28.37 -21.80 -9.94
N ALA A 732 -28.13 -23.10 -10.19
CA ALA A 732 -28.12 -23.65 -11.54
C ALA A 732 -29.43 -24.38 -11.96
N ASP A 733 -30.44 -24.27 -11.12
CA ASP A 733 -31.76 -24.94 -11.26
C ASP A 733 -32.90 -23.99 -11.63
N LEU A 734 -32.53 -22.83 -12.12
CA LEU A 734 -33.43 -21.74 -12.47
C LEU A 734 -33.70 -21.70 -13.97
N ILE A 735 -34.97 -21.66 -14.35
CA ILE A 735 -35.43 -21.33 -15.72
C ILE A 735 -35.71 -19.83 -15.76
N ILE A 736 -34.92 -19.11 -16.54
CA ILE A 736 -35.10 -17.68 -16.76
C ILE A 736 -36.11 -17.48 -17.89
N ASN A 737 -37.33 -17.10 -17.57
CA ASN A 737 -38.38 -16.81 -18.54
C ASN A 737 -38.26 -15.39 -19.09
N ASN A 738 -37.80 -14.44 -18.22
CA ASN A 738 -37.60 -13.04 -18.58
C ASN A 738 -36.10 -12.68 -18.43
N PRO A 739 -35.34 -12.51 -19.55
CA PRO A 739 -33.92 -12.17 -19.50
C PRO A 739 -33.63 -10.82 -18.80
N ASP A 740 -34.62 -9.92 -18.69
CA ASP A 740 -34.45 -8.60 -18.08
C ASP A 740 -34.33 -8.66 -16.54
N VAL A 741 -34.53 -9.81 -15.92
CA VAL A 741 -34.16 -10.08 -14.53
C VAL A 741 -32.67 -9.85 -14.31
N ILE A 742 -31.83 -10.24 -15.27
CA ILE A 742 -30.38 -9.98 -15.24
C ILE A 742 -30.11 -8.58 -15.80
N ARG A 743 -29.37 -7.73 -15.06
CA ARG A 743 -29.05 -6.37 -15.50
C ARG A 743 -27.59 -6.24 -15.96
N THR A 744 -27.37 -5.39 -16.95
CA THR A 744 -26.02 -5.05 -17.46
C THR A 744 -25.23 -4.22 -16.47
N TYR A 745 -25.90 -3.36 -15.68
CA TYR A 745 -25.31 -2.45 -14.71
C TYR A 745 -25.96 -2.63 -13.35
N GLU A 746 -25.17 -2.66 -12.30
CA GLU A 746 -25.61 -2.75 -10.90
C GLU A 746 -24.92 -1.69 -10.04
N TYR A 747 -25.69 -1.00 -9.21
CA TYR A 747 -25.21 0.11 -8.37
C TYR A 747 -24.60 -0.38 -7.06
N ARG A 748 -25.23 -1.36 -6.43
CA ARG A 748 -24.85 -1.96 -5.14
C ARG A 748 -25.21 -3.44 -5.10
N SER A 749 -24.80 -4.13 -4.03
CA SER A 749 -25.20 -5.53 -3.81
C SER A 749 -26.71 -5.72 -3.74
N VAL A 750 -27.22 -6.73 -4.44
CA VAL A 750 -28.66 -7.04 -4.59
C VAL A 750 -28.88 -8.53 -4.33
N TYR A 751 -29.96 -8.86 -3.61
CA TYR A 751 -30.48 -10.21 -3.47
C TYR A 751 -31.90 -10.29 -4.02
N TYR A 752 -32.23 -11.32 -4.79
CA TYR A 752 -33.52 -11.46 -5.44
C TYR A 752 -34.49 -12.26 -4.58
N GLY A 753 -35.78 -11.85 -4.53
CA GLY A 753 -36.81 -12.51 -3.78
C GLY A 753 -38.17 -12.29 -4.35
N THR A 754 -39.04 -13.29 -4.24
CA THR A 754 -40.46 -13.21 -4.58
C THR A 754 -41.30 -13.04 -3.31
N LYS A 755 -42.16 -12.02 -3.26
CA LYS A 755 -43.04 -11.82 -2.14
C LYS A 755 -44.16 -12.87 -2.18
N VAL A 756 -44.31 -13.65 -1.10
CA VAL A 756 -45.27 -14.74 -0.97
C VAL A 756 -46.06 -14.65 0.32
N ALA A 757 -47.32 -15.13 0.27
CA ALA A 757 -48.15 -15.18 1.46
C ALA A 757 -47.67 -16.27 2.43
N GLU A 758 -47.22 -17.40 1.91
CA GLU A 758 -46.70 -18.53 2.66
C GLU A 758 -45.74 -19.35 1.79
N THR A 759 -44.67 -19.87 2.39
CA THR A 759 -43.72 -20.78 1.72
C THR A 759 -43.15 -21.76 2.75
N ASP A 760 -42.75 -22.95 2.31
CA ASP A 760 -42.01 -23.95 3.08
C ASP A 760 -40.50 -23.96 2.71
N ASP A 761 -40.12 -23.09 1.77
CA ASP A 761 -38.76 -22.93 1.31
C ASP A 761 -37.99 -21.79 2.03
N TRP A 762 -36.75 -21.54 1.63
CA TRP A 762 -35.89 -20.51 2.20
C TRP A 762 -36.46 -19.10 1.95
N CYS A 763 -36.72 -18.40 3.05
CA CYS A 763 -37.32 -17.08 3.00
C CYS A 763 -36.71 -16.11 4.03
N PHE A 764 -37.03 -14.83 3.88
CA PHE A 764 -36.59 -13.75 4.78
C PHE A 764 -37.66 -12.67 4.89
N SER A 765 -37.64 -11.96 6.02
CA SER A 765 -38.41 -10.71 6.19
C SER A 765 -37.55 -9.51 5.90
N LEU A 766 -38.15 -8.32 5.81
CA LEU A 766 -37.38 -7.07 5.68
C LEU A 766 -37.37 -6.30 7.00
N LYS A 767 -36.17 -5.79 7.36
CA LYS A 767 -35.98 -4.85 8.46
C LYS A 767 -35.13 -3.69 8.00
N ASN A 768 -35.69 -2.48 8.02
CA ASN A 768 -35.04 -1.28 7.50
C ASN A 768 -34.54 -1.44 6.03
N GLY A 769 -35.33 -2.10 5.19
CA GLY A 769 -35.03 -2.31 3.77
C GLY A 769 -34.01 -3.39 3.45
N ALA A 770 -33.46 -4.08 4.46
CA ALA A 770 -32.48 -5.16 4.28
C ALA A 770 -33.06 -6.51 4.73
N PRO A 771 -32.59 -7.66 4.17
CA PRO A 771 -33.02 -8.98 4.59
C PRO A 771 -32.80 -9.22 6.09
N ASP A 772 -33.80 -9.76 6.74
CA ASP A 772 -33.77 -10.18 8.14
C ASP A 772 -34.37 -11.57 8.29
N ASP A 773 -33.91 -12.30 9.32
CA ASP A 773 -34.46 -13.61 9.71
C ASP A 773 -34.49 -14.64 8.58
N TYR A 774 -33.36 -14.84 7.89
CA TYR A 774 -33.25 -15.88 6.85
C TYR A 774 -33.47 -17.28 7.45
N ARG A 775 -34.56 -17.93 7.03
CA ARG A 775 -35.04 -19.20 7.59
C ARG A 775 -35.77 -20.05 6.55
N ARG A 776 -36.00 -21.31 6.85
CA ARG A 776 -36.83 -22.18 6.05
C ARG A 776 -38.26 -22.12 6.54
N GLY A 777 -39.19 -21.85 5.62
CA GLY A 777 -40.62 -21.68 5.89
C GLY A 777 -41.00 -20.37 6.55
N GLY A 778 -42.10 -19.75 6.11
CA GLY A 778 -42.61 -18.51 6.66
C GLY A 778 -43.87 -18.01 5.99
N THR A 779 -44.54 -17.03 6.66
CA THR A 779 -45.75 -16.34 6.14
C THR A 779 -45.43 -14.85 5.97
N ASP A 780 -46.04 -14.18 4.96
CA ASP A 780 -45.83 -12.78 4.60
C ASP A 780 -44.32 -12.42 4.50
N CYS A 781 -43.59 -13.18 3.71
CA CYS A 781 -42.16 -13.10 3.59
C CYS A 781 -41.73 -13.04 2.12
N TYR A 782 -40.41 -12.90 1.91
CA TYR A 782 -39.77 -13.00 0.60
C TYR A 782 -39.12 -14.38 0.47
N GLN A 783 -39.55 -15.18 -0.47
CA GLN A 783 -38.87 -16.41 -0.86
C GLN A 783 -37.62 -16.05 -1.67
N GLY A 784 -36.48 -16.59 -1.32
CA GLY A 784 -35.21 -16.40 -2.05
C GLY A 784 -35.25 -17.12 -3.40
N ILE A 785 -34.70 -16.53 -4.46
CA ILE A 785 -34.73 -17.09 -5.84
C ILE A 785 -33.37 -17.64 -6.27
N GLY A 786 -32.34 -17.61 -5.40
CA GLY A 786 -31.02 -18.11 -5.78
C GLY A 786 -30.27 -17.25 -6.81
N ILE A 787 -30.65 -15.97 -6.99
CA ILE A 787 -29.92 -14.97 -7.80
C ILE A 787 -29.51 -13.82 -6.89
N SER A 788 -28.23 -13.42 -6.97
CA SER A 788 -27.71 -12.27 -6.25
C SER A 788 -26.57 -11.61 -7.00
N TYR A 789 -26.41 -10.29 -6.85
CA TYR A 789 -25.24 -9.54 -7.29
C TYR A 789 -24.50 -8.99 -6.08
N TRP A 790 -23.18 -9.05 -6.11
CA TRP A 790 -22.31 -8.56 -5.05
C TRP A 790 -21.31 -7.57 -5.63
N ASP A 791 -21.26 -6.37 -5.05
CA ASP A 791 -20.30 -5.32 -5.42
C ASP A 791 -18.87 -5.65 -4.95
N ALA A 792 -17.90 -4.79 -5.28
CA ALA A 792 -16.49 -5.03 -4.97
C ALA A 792 -16.22 -5.10 -3.46
N GLU A 793 -16.86 -4.20 -2.67
CA GLU A 793 -16.64 -4.15 -1.22
C GLU A 793 -17.23 -5.37 -0.53
N ASP A 794 -18.46 -5.73 -0.88
CA ASP A 794 -19.13 -6.89 -0.30
C ASP A 794 -18.50 -8.20 -0.78
N CYS A 795 -17.99 -8.28 -2.01
CA CYS A 795 -17.21 -9.43 -2.48
C CYS A 795 -15.96 -9.68 -1.61
N GLU A 796 -15.21 -8.66 -1.23
CA GLU A 796 -14.04 -8.83 -0.37
C GLU A 796 -14.40 -9.27 1.06
N LYS A 797 -15.51 -8.75 1.60
CA LYS A 797 -16.07 -9.21 2.87
C LYS A 797 -16.52 -10.67 2.77
N LEU A 798 -17.22 -11.02 1.67
CA LEU A 798 -17.78 -12.35 1.43
C LEU A 798 -16.67 -13.42 1.35
N LYS A 799 -15.56 -13.16 0.65
CA LYS A 799 -14.38 -14.05 0.65
C LYS A 799 -13.89 -14.36 2.07
N THR A 800 -13.78 -13.32 2.88
CA THR A 800 -13.28 -13.46 4.27
C THR A 800 -14.27 -14.22 5.15
N ASP A 801 -15.56 -13.88 5.08
CA ASP A 801 -16.60 -14.43 5.94
C ASP A 801 -16.98 -15.86 5.53
N LEU A 802 -16.98 -16.21 4.24
CA LEU A 802 -17.15 -17.58 3.73
C LEU A 802 -16.08 -18.52 4.32
N LEU A 803 -14.79 -18.15 4.21
CA LEU A 803 -13.71 -18.97 4.77
C LEU A 803 -13.81 -19.11 6.28
N LYS A 804 -14.21 -18.04 6.97
CA LYS A 804 -14.37 -18.04 8.43
C LYS A 804 -15.49 -18.97 8.87
N VAL A 805 -16.64 -18.95 8.19
CA VAL A 805 -17.79 -19.82 8.48
C VAL A 805 -17.48 -21.26 8.08
N TYR A 806 -16.96 -21.48 6.87
CA TYR A 806 -16.62 -22.82 6.36
C TYR A 806 -15.66 -23.58 7.27
N ASN A 807 -14.64 -22.91 7.84
CA ASN A 807 -13.67 -23.49 8.75
C ASN A 807 -14.14 -23.54 10.22
N SER A 808 -15.36 -23.11 10.53
CA SER A 808 -15.95 -23.23 11.86
C SER A 808 -16.57 -24.63 12.06
N ARG A 809 -16.81 -25.00 13.33
CA ARG A 809 -17.49 -26.28 13.65
C ARG A 809 -18.92 -26.29 13.09
N GLY A 810 -19.24 -27.29 12.24
CA GLY A 810 -20.52 -27.36 11.52
C GLY A 810 -20.68 -26.36 10.36
N GLY A 811 -19.62 -25.60 10.03
CA GLY A 811 -19.67 -24.56 9.00
C GLY A 811 -19.86 -25.09 7.59
N ARG A 812 -19.41 -26.31 7.30
CA ARG A 812 -19.53 -26.98 5.99
C ARG A 812 -20.96 -27.41 5.65
N GLU A 813 -21.84 -27.48 6.64
CA GLU A 813 -23.25 -27.86 6.48
C GLU A 813 -24.16 -26.68 6.10
N ASN A 814 -23.63 -25.43 6.17
CA ASN A 814 -24.39 -24.24 5.84
C ASN A 814 -24.53 -24.04 4.33
N LEU A 815 -25.63 -23.42 3.94
CA LEU A 815 -25.77 -22.78 2.64
C LEU A 815 -24.89 -21.53 2.62
N TRP A 816 -24.36 -21.19 1.45
CA TRP A 816 -23.52 -20.00 1.33
C TRP A 816 -24.29 -18.71 1.63
N GLU A 817 -25.57 -18.64 1.30
CA GLU A 817 -26.49 -17.54 1.57
C GLU A 817 -26.62 -17.25 3.06
N MET A 818 -26.50 -18.28 3.90
CA MET A 818 -26.56 -18.11 5.36
C MET A 818 -25.40 -17.23 5.86
N VAL A 819 -24.30 -17.14 5.13
CA VAL A 819 -23.18 -16.31 5.53
C VAL A 819 -23.55 -14.83 5.49
N PRO A 820 -23.94 -14.22 4.37
CA PRO A 820 -24.30 -12.80 4.32
C PRO A 820 -25.68 -12.49 4.90
N LEU A 821 -26.66 -13.40 4.84
CA LEU A 821 -28.05 -13.11 5.21
C LEU A 821 -28.40 -13.46 6.67
N LYS A 822 -27.59 -14.31 7.34
CA LYS A 822 -27.87 -14.77 8.72
C LYS A 822 -26.66 -14.64 9.64
N ILE A 823 -25.57 -15.39 9.38
CA ILE A 823 -24.45 -15.58 10.31
C ILE A 823 -23.63 -14.29 10.46
N MET A 824 -23.27 -13.66 9.34
CA MET A 824 -22.48 -12.41 9.26
C MET A 824 -23.33 -11.22 8.80
N ARG A 825 -24.64 -11.27 8.94
CA ARG A 825 -25.61 -10.28 8.44
C ARG A 825 -25.23 -8.83 8.72
N ARG A 826 -24.60 -8.55 9.85
CA ARG A 826 -24.20 -7.19 10.23
C ARG A 826 -23.16 -6.54 9.30
N ASN A 827 -22.49 -7.37 8.48
CA ASN A 827 -21.47 -6.91 7.55
C ASN A 827 -22.05 -6.51 6.20
N TYR A 828 -23.33 -6.88 5.91
CA TYR A 828 -23.97 -6.74 4.59
C TYR A 828 -25.30 -6.03 4.68
N LYS A 829 -25.64 -5.30 3.62
CA LYS A 829 -26.95 -4.64 3.45
C LYS A 829 -27.36 -4.69 1.98
N PRO A 830 -27.55 -5.91 1.41
CA PRO A 830 -27.98 -6.00 0.02
C PRO A 830 -29.40 -5.40 -0.13
N GLU A 831 -29.62 -4.73 -1.25
CA GLU A 831 -30.94 -4.31 -1.67
C GLU A 831 -31.77 -5.53 -2.06
N ILE A 832 -33.08 -5.51 -1.80
CA ILE A 832 -33.97 -6.58 -2.26
C ILE A 832 -34.62 -6.18 -3.57
N ARG A 833 -34.43 -7.05 -4.56
CA ARG A 833 -35.09 -6.93 -5.85
C ARG A 833 -36.23 -7.92 -5.95
N GLU A 834 -37.44 -7.39 -6.05
CA GLU A 834 -38.62 -8.23 -6.24
C GLU A 834 -38.58 -8.84 -7.65
N CYS A 835 -38.91 -10.12 -7.73
CA CYS A 835 -39.03 -10.91 -8.94
C CYS A 835 -40.38 -11.62 -8.95
N SER A 836 -41.00 -11.62 -10.12
CA SER A 836 -42.29 -12.35 -10.28
C SER A 836 -42.01 -13.83 -10.53
N PRO A 837 -42.91 -14.74 -10.04
CA PRO A 837 -42.84 -16.16 -10.42
C PRO A 837 -42.93 -16.40 -11.94
N ALA A 838 -43.48 -15.44 -12.71
CA ALA A 838 -43.49 -15.50 -14.17
C ALA A 838 -42.12 -15.19 -14.79
N ASP A 839 -41.23 -14.48 -14.10
CA ASP A 839 -39.92 -14.12 -14.61
C ASP A 839 -38.87 -15.24 -14.45
N VAL A 840 -38.96 -15.96 -13.31
CA VAL A 840 -38.04 -17.06 -12.98
C VAL A 840 -38.85 -18.22 -12.42
N THR A 841 -38.61 -19.42 -12.93
CA THR A 841 -39.20 -20.66 -12.44
C THR A 841 -38.11 -21.55 -11.89
N GLU A 842 -38.19 -21.91 -10.64
CA GLU A 842 -37.33 -22.94 -10.01
C GLU A 842 -38.00 -24.31 -10.16
N ILE A 843 -37.22 -25.35 -10.48
CA ILE A 843 -37.66 -26.73 -10.56
C ILE A 843 -36.88 -27.58 -9.57
N ASP A 844 -37.51 -27.88 -8.45
CA ASP A 844 -36.86 -28.58 -7.36
C ASP A 844 -37.21 -30.07 -7.29
N THR A 845 -38.42 -30.43 -7.68
CA THR A 845 -38.96 -31.78 -7.51
C THR A 845 -39.39 -32.40 -8.84
N PHE A 846 -39.45 -33.74 -8.88
CA PHE A 846 -39.89 -34.43 -10.09
C PHE A 846 -41.36 -34.13 -10.44
N PRO A 847 -42.32 -33.98 -9.46
CA PRO A 847 -43.67 -33.48 -9.76
C PRO A 847 -43.71 -32.10 -10.40
N GLU A 848 -42.89 -31.16 -9.96
CA GLU A 848 -42.76 -29.83 -10.57
C GLU A 848 -42.26 -29.93 -12.03
N LEU A 849 -41.24 -30.79 -12.26
CA LEU A 849 -40.75 -31.04 -13.62
C LEU A 849 -41.87 -31.54 -14.52
N ILE A 850 -42.74 -32.48 -14.07
CA ILE A 850 -43.90 -32.96 -14.81
C ILE A 850 -44.92 -31.83 -15.07
N ALA A 851 -45.15 -30.97 -14.09
CA ALA A 851 -46.06 -29.83 -14.22
C ALA A 851 -45.64 -28.84 -15.30
N VAL A 852 -44.32 -28.62 -15.44
CA VAL A 852 -43.75 -27.72 -16.45
C VAL A 852 -43.58 -28.39 -17.80
N ASP A 853 -43.16 -29.70 -17.83
CA ASP A 853 -43.01 -30.49 -19.05
C ASP A 853 -43.67 -31.88 -18.89
N PRO A 854 -44.94 -32.01 -19.39
CA PRO A 854 -45.71 -33.25 -19.27
C PRO A 854 -45.05 -34.49 -19.93
N ASN A 855 -44.05 -34.33 -20.79
CA ASN A 855 -43.32 -35.46 -21.39
C ASN A 855 -42.66 -36.34 -20.34
N TYR A 856 -42.28 -35.78 -19.20
CA TYR A 856 -41.71 -36.53 -18.09
C TYR A 856 -42.74 -37.41 -17.34
N ALA A 857 -44.00 -37.21 -17.56
CA ALA A 857 -45.05 -38.09 -16.98
C ALA A 857 -44.95 -39.56 -17.47
N THR A 858 -44.22 -39.85 -18.55
CA THR A 858 -43.97 -41.20 -19.05
C THR A 858 -42.53 -41.69 -18.78
N TYR A 859 -41.76 -40.97 -18.00
CA TYR A 859 -40.35 -41.31 -17.72
C TYR A 859 -40.22 -42.66 -16.99
N PRO A 860 -39.30 -43.56 -17.41
CA PRO A 860 -39.12 -44.88 -16.79
C PRO A 860 -38.73 -44.79 -15.29
N GLY A 861 -39.35 -45.67 -14.47
CA GLY A 861 -39.02 -45.72 -13.04
C GLY A 861 -39.71 -44.67 -12.15
N ARG A 862 -40.60 -43.84 -12.68
CA ARG A 862 -41.32 -42.72 -12.00
C ARG A 862 -42.18 -43.16 -10.81
N GLU A 863 -42.73 -44.39 -10.82
CA GLU A 863 -43.73 -44.84 -9.84
C GLU A 863 -43.22 -44.77 -8.39
N LYS A 864 -41.95 -45.07 -8.16
CA LYS A 864 -41.33 -44.98 -6.83
C LYS A 864 -41.17 -43.52 -6.32
N TRP A 865 -41.10 -42.57 -7.22
CA TRP A 865 -40.76 -41.16 -6.87
C TRP A 865 -42.02 -40.28 -6.78
N ILE A 866 -43.07 -40.57 -7.52
CA ILE A 866 -44.40 -39.88 -7.42
C ILE A 866 -45.11 -40.22 -6.09
N ALA A 867 -44.93 -41.46 -5.59
CA ALA A 867 -45.56 -41.95 -4.35
C ALA A 867 -44.89 -41.44 -3.06
N GLY A 868 -43.79 -40.66 -3.13
CA GLY A 868 -43.08 -40.20 -1.95
C GLY A 868 -42.27 -41.29 -1.20
N THR A 869 -42.14 -42.48 -1.77
CA THR A 869 -41.49 -43.66 -1.14
C THR A 869 -40.01 -43.82 -1.60
N GLY A 870 -39.46 -42.87 -2.36
CA GLY A 870 -38.13 -42.92 -2.91
C GLY A 870 -37.10 -42.14 -2.07
N SER A 871 -37.08 -42.39 -0.75
CA SER A 871 -35.96 -41.95 0.11
C SER A 871 -35.14 -43.14 0.53
N GLU A 872 -34.06 -43.44 -0.22
CA GLU A 872 -32.86 -44.09 0.26
C GLU A 872 -31.65 -43.63 -0.56
#